data_cba8f989a9a21f118aabe638338a39e3
#
_entry.id   cba8f989a9a21f118aabe638338a39e3
#
_cell.length_a   1.000
_cell.length_b   1.000
_cell.length_c   1.000
_cell.angle_alpha   90.00
_cell.angle_beta   90.00
_cell.angle_gamma   90.00
#
_symmetry.space_group_name_H-M   'P 1'
#
loop_
_entity.id
_entity.type
_entity.pdbx_description
1 polymer ?
#
loop_
_entity_poly.entity_id
_entity_poly.type
_entity_poly.pdbx_seq_one_letter_code
_entity_poly.pdbx_strand_id
1 'polypeptide(L)'
;MIKQILFTLLLLVVSQLHASAQIRGVSGRVVEKSSGTGIAMANVIVKDQNEKIITFVTTDSIGAFALSVGDASGMTVSVSVLGYKNYSAPLTHTAQPLVIALEDGALQLKEVTIHGSKIREQGDTLTYNVVSFAQKQDRTIGDVLKRMPGVAVDKSGKIQYQGQDINKFYIEGSDLLGGKYGVATNGISYNDVGSVEVMEKHQPLRVLSGVSFSDRAAINLRLKSKSKGTWLTNGHLGGGYSTQPEEGLWNAEVFLMKAQKGYQSITTLKSNNTGESIIGQAQDFLADSRLAGIKSYIGLELPSIPTFGSRRSLLNRSHFVSTNHLWKKGVYEFKANADYCYNREKSTSSSVTQYYLHDGNKNITEDNIGKKHDNKLIGSLTIEANQTRYYLSNTLRTELSWSDISTAMTGTLPNHQDGRLPDHYVVNRLQLIKRFGKNHLVSFFSLNEWENSPQSLTVTVADESAKDFHQHIGDHAFHSREYAGYSFLFHHLNISLEGGVEANLRHMGSEVYGLMNLEDSVFNDVTTNYLIMQLSPKIEYAIGQFVITARDPMSLTRYFFNQRIGNQSEWLHAPSLKIRWQPTGRLSFSVRASANKSPIDLHDIHDGLTASNYRSWYRGSDCFYTSSGKGLDGNVAYRNGAQGWFGNAFVSKSWTNSPYQQAQDFRGNDIIYSWESNNTSAQNVTALANISKTLDFIRGVIGFTGAYRHSRITMLSDGVPTLTRQTTYRYGGRLNGNVSRWLFLSYEGMLSISKLGMNNVSQRALHNALHQFGMIVTPISKLSIEGGMDYYHNQELSGNKQNFCFLDAKFTWALSKVADIEFSATNLLNKKTYSYTTYGDLASFSSTRYLRGREVMVTVYLKHT
;
A
#
# COMPACT_ATOMS: atom_id res chain seq x y z
N MET A 1 45.44 -5.17 45.46
CA MET A 1 45.29 -6.63 45.38
C MET A 1 44.56 -7.12 44.13
N ILE A 2 43.40 -6.62 43.77
CA ILE A 2 42.63 -7.10 42.60
C ILE A 2 43.33 -6.82 41.24
N LYS A 3 44.05 -5.69 41.08
CA LYS A 3 44.79 -5.36 39.82
C LYS A 3 46.02 -6.26 39.61
N GLN A 4 46.62 -6.76 40.65
CA GLN A 4 47.79 -7.68 40.58
C GLN A 4 47.36 -9.11 40.26
N ILE A 5 46.16 -9.53 40.69
CA ILE A 5 45.60 -10.84 40.39
C ILE A 5 45.14 -10.91 38.91
N LEU A 6 44.56 -9.83 38.38
CA LEU A 6 44.17 -9.75 36.95
C LEU A 6 45.41 -9.73 36.01
N PHE A 7 46.51 -9.12 36.45
CA PHE A 7 47.77 -9.08 35.65
C PHE A 7 48.48 -10.44 35.65
N THR A 8 48.44 -11.17 36.76
CA THR A 8 48.98 -12.54 36.86
C THR A 8 48.12 -13.55 36.08
N LEU A 9 46.81 -13.40 36.05
CA LEU A 9 45.92 -14.23 35.22
C LEU A 9 46.12 -13.97 33.71
N LEU A 10 46.36 -12.72 33.32
CA LEU A 10 46.63 -12.38 31.94
C LEU A 10 47.98 -12.93 31.46
N LEU A 11 49.01 -12.97 32.32
CA LEU A 11 50.34 -13.57 32.03
C LEU A 11 50.27 -15.10 31.94
N LEU A 12 49.37 -15.77 32.69
CA LEU A 12 49.14 -17.23 32.63
C LEU A 12 48.36 -17.66 31.38
N VAL A 13 47.53 -16.78 30.82
CA VAL A 13 46.79 -17.03 29.56
C VAL A 13 47.71 -16.84 28.34
N VAL A 14 48.70 -15.95 28.42
CA VAL A 14 49.66 -15.70 27.32
C VAL A 14 50.74 -16.79 27.22
N SER A 15 51.01 -17.53 28.28
CA SER A 15 52.05 -18.62 28.29
C SER A 15 51.55 -19.96 27.73
N GLN A 16 50.29 -20.10 27.36
CA GLN A 16 49.71 -21.36 26.82
C GLN A 16 49.59 -21.38 25.28
N LEU A 17 50.14 -20.40 24.56
CA LEU A 17 49.99 -20.29 23.10
C LEU A 17 51.30 -20.52 22.35
N HIS A 18 52.02 -21.64 22.64
CA HIS A 18 53.06 -22.13 21.73
C HIS A 18 52.90 -23.63 21.50
N ALA A 19 51.78 -24.02 20.91
CA ALA A 19 51.72 -25.27 20.17
C ALA A 19 52.19 -25.00 18.74
N SER A 20 53.46 -25.18 18.46
CA SER A 20 54.02 -25.17 17.10
C SER A 20 53.41 -26.33 16.32
N ALA A 21 52.34 -26.10 15.58
CA ALA A 21 51.90 -27.08 14.58
C ALA A 21 53.03 -27.17 13.51
N GLN A 22 53.67 -28.32 13.42
CA GLN A 22 54.62 -28.60 12.31
C GLN A 22 53.80 -28.63 10.99
N ILE A 23 53.89 -27.57 10.21
CA ILE A 23 53.34 -27.50 8.86
C ILE A 23 54.24 -28.36 7.96
N ARG A 24 53.72 -29.47 7.48
CA ARG A 24 54.42 -30.30 6.49
C ARG A 24 53.80 -30.10 5.12
N GLY A 25 54.68 -29.89 4.10
CA GLY A 25 54.24 -29.77 2.69
C GLY A 25 53.95 -31.13 2.11
N VAL A 26 52.78 -31.28 1.48
CA VAL A 26 52.42 -32.44 0.64
C VAL A 26 52.49 -31.96 -0.81
N SER A 27 53.32 -32.55 -1.62
CA SER A 27 53.41 -32.26 -3.06
C SER A 27 53.11 -33.51 -3.89
N GLY A 28 52.69 -33.31 -5.11
CA GLY A 28 52.37 -34.43 -5.99
C GLY A 28 52.06 -33.99 -7.42
N ARG A 29 51.64 -34.96 -8.21
CA ARG A 29 51.27 -34.72 -9.61
C ARG A 29 49.98 -35.52 -9.92
N VAL A 30 49.06 -34.87 -10.60
CA VAL A 30 47.83 -35.50 -11.14
C VAL A 30 48.07 -35.82 -12.61
N VAL A 31 47.91 -37.07 -12.95
CA VAL A 31 48.16 -37.58 -14.32
C VAL A 31 46.97 -38.37 -14.86
N GLU A 32 46.87 -38.39 -16.15
CA GLU A 32 45.95 -39.28 -16.85
C GLU A 32 46.44 -40.73 -16.78
N LYS A 33 45.60 -41.67 -16.35
CA LYS A 33 46.00 -43.09 -16.15
C LYS A 33 46.42 -43.78 -17.43
N SER A 34 45.85 -43.40 -18.53
CA SER A 34 46.08 -44.04 -19.87
C SER A 34 47.40 -43.58 -20.50
N SER A 35 47.75 -42.30 -20.40
CA SER A 35 48.88 -41.69 -21.09
C SER A 35 50.02 -41.25 -20.18
N GLY A 36 49.79 -41.14 -18.87
CA GLY A 36 50.75 -40.59 -17.91
C GLY A 36 50.95 -39.07 -18.07
N THR A 37 50.17 -38.42 -18.91
CA THR A 37 50.25 -36.98 -19.14
C THR A 37 49.72 -36.19 -17.95
N GLY A 38 50.38 -35.12 -17.57
CA GLY A 38 49.92 -34.30 -16.44
C GLY A 38 48.63 -33.58 -16.75
N ILE A 39 47.67 -33.57 -15.81
CA ILE A 39 46.37 -32.93 -15.94
C ILE A 39 46.40 -31.55 -15.26
N ALA A 40 46.23 -30.51 -16.04
CA ALA A 40 46.18 -29.13 -15.56
C ALA A 40 44.80 -28.79 -14.98
N MET A 41 44.78 -27.84 -14.07
CA MET A 41 43.51 -27.32 -13.44
C MET A 41 42.66 -28.36 -12.72
N ALA A 42 43.23 -29.47 -12.26
CA ALA A 42 42.55 -30.41 -11.42
C ALA A 42 42.49 -29.85 -9.98
N ASN A 43 41.30 -29.84 -9.38
CA ASN A 43 41.10 -29.42 -8.01
C ASN A 43 41.58 -30.55 -7.04
N VAL A 44 42.62 -30.27 -6.24
CA VAL A 44 43.11 -31.17 -5.21
C VAL A 44 42.63 -30.61 -3.86
N ILE A 45 41.80 -31.35 -3.15
CA ILE A 45 41.13 -30.93 -1.91
C ILE A 45 41.49 -31.88 -0.80
N VAL A 46 41.94 -31.37 0.37
CA VAL A 46 42.17 -32.17 1.58
C VAL A 46 41.03 -31.94 2.56
N LYS A 47 40.46 -33.03 3.04
CA LYS A 47 39.35 -33.04 4.01
C LYS A 47 39.72 -33.76 5.31
N ASP A 48 39.13 -33.36 6.42
CA ASP A 48 39.23 -34.08 7.70
C ASP A 48 38.27 -35.28 7.77
N GLN A 49 38.29 -35.99 8.91
CA GLN A 49 37.40 -37.13 9.17
C GLN A 49 35.92 -36.81 9.13
N ASN A 50 35.54 -35.53 9.26
CA ASN A 50 34.16 -35.03 9.21
C ASN A 50 33.80 -34.48 7.82
N GLU A 51 34.61 -34.79 6.79
CA GLU A 51 34.45 -34.29 5.41
C GLU A 51 34.58 -32.76 5.25
N LYS A 52 35.07 -32.03 6.23
CA LYS A 52 35.31 -30.61 6.20
C LYS A 52 36.60 -30.33 5.42
N ILE A 53 36.54 -29.39 4.48
CA ILE A 53 37.69 -28.97 3.67
C ILE A 53 38.69 -28.24 4.58
N ILE A 54 39.93 -28.75 4.62
CA ILE A 54 41.06 -28.15 5.34
C ILE A 54 41.84 -27.22 4.44
N THR A 55 42.19 -27.68 3.24
CA THR A 55 42.92 -26.88 2.25
C THR A 55 42.67 -27.40 0.85
N PHE A 56 42.91 -26.59 -0.17
CA PHE A 56 42.81 -27.00 -1.56
C PHE A 56 43.83 -26.24 -2.45
N VAL A 57 44.10 -26.83 -3.60
CA VAL A 57 44.94 -26.20 -4.64
C VAL A 57 44.49 -26.73 -6.01
N THR A 58 44.79 -25.98 -7.08
CA THR A 58 44.64 -26.45 -8.46
C THR A 58 46.02 -26.84 -9.03
N THR A 59 46.06 -27.90 -9.84
CA THR A 59 47.29 -28.31 -10.50
C THR A 59 47.71 -27.32 -11.59
N ASP A 60 49.00 -27.18 -11.77
CA ASP A 60 49.61 -26.35 -12.82
C ASP A 60 49.55 -27.02 -14.21
N SER A 61 50.22 -26.43 -15.23
CA SER A 61 50.19 -26.88 -16.62
C SER A 61 50.78 -28.27 -16.84
N ILE A 62 51.56 -28.78 -15.91
CA ILE A 62 52.20 -30.12 -15.99
C ILE A 62 51.55 -31.07 -14.94
N GLY A 63 50.43 -30.67 -14.34
CA GLY A 63 49.73 -31.48 -13.37
C GLY A 63 50.29 -31.47 -11.94
N ALA A 64 51.28 -30.64 -11.63
CA ALA A 64 51.92 -30.60 -10.31
C ALA A 64 51.11 -29.78 -9.32
N PHE A 65 51.16 -30.19 -8.02
CA PHE A 65 50.54 -29.45 -6.91
C PHE A 65 51.39 -29.49 -5.66
N ALA A 66 51.21 -28.50 -4.80
CA ALA A 66 51.81 -28.44 -3.48
C ALA A 66 50.82 -27.86 -2.46
N LEU A 67 50.62 -28.51 -1.33
CA LEU A 67 49.75 -28.15 -0.25
C LEU A 67 50.50 -28.14 1.07
N SER A 68 50.17 -27.21 1.95
CA SER A 68 50.63 -27.20 3.34
C SER A 68 49.54 -27.73 4.22
N VAL A 69 49.79 -28.85 4.90
CA VAL A 69 48.81 -29.55 5.77
C VAL A 69 49.48 -29.78 7.14
N GLY A 70 48.70 -29.68 8.20
CA GLY A 70 49.17 -30.03 9.54
C GLY A 70 49.34 -31.57 9.69
N ASP A 71 48.98 -32.12 10.83
CA ASP A 71 49.02 -33.58 11.01
C ASP A 71 48.00 -34.26 10.05
N ALA A 72 48.53 -35.10 9.15
CA ALA A 72 47.76 -35.76 8.09
C ALA A 72 46.95 -36.99 8.58
N SER A 73 47.04 -37.35 9.86
CA SER A 73 46.35 -38.53 10.39
C SER A 73 44.82 -38.39 10.27
N GLY A 74 44.19 -39.28 9.49
CA GLY A 74 42.77 -39.31 9.27
C GLY A 74 42.24 -38.32 8.23
N MET A 75 43.13 -37.68 7.47
CA MET A 75 42.73 -36.82 6.34
C MET A 75 42.58 -37.59 5.06
N THR A 76 41.75 -37.08 4.16
CA THR A 76 41.48 -37.64 2.83
C THR A 76 41.85 -36.62 1.75
N VAL A 77 42.59 -37.02 0.75
CA VAL A 77 42.82 -36.24 -0.47
C VAL A 77 41.76 -36.61 -1.54
N SER A 78 41.08 -35.63 -2.07
CA SER A 78 40.12 -35.79 -3.18
C SER A 78 40.57 -34.96 -4.36
N VAL A 79 40.55 -35.55 -5.56
CA VAL A 79 40.92 -34.88 -6.81
C VAL A 79 39.75 -34.95 -7.78
N SER A 80 39.40 -33.79 -8.36
CA SER A 80 38.33 -33.67 -9.36
C SER A 80 38.71 -32.73 -10.49
N VAL A 81 38.42 -33.14 -11.70
CA VAL A 81 38.59 -32.34 -12.90
C VAL A 81 37.56 -32.77 -13.95
N LEU A 82 37.14 -31.87 -14.82
CA LEU A 82 36.13 -32.13 -15.83
C LEU A 82 36.66 -33.18 -16.87
N GLY A 83 35.90 -34.21 -17.13
CA GLY A 83 36.25 -35.31 -18.06
C GLY A 83 36.88 -36.54 -17.40
N TYR A 84 37.15 -36.51 -16.10
CA TYR A 84 37.74 -37.61 -15.36
C TYR A 84 36.89 -38.09 -14.17
N LYS A 85 37.04 -39.37 -13.79
CA LYS A 85 36.42 -39.87 -12.54
C LYS A 85 37.06 -39.24 -11.32
N ASN A 86 36.24 -38.86 -10.35
CA ASN A 86 36.75 -38.32 -9.10
C ASN A 86 37.59 -39.37 -8.36
N TYR A 87 38.73 -38.93 -7.86
CA TYR A 87 39.62 -39.74 -7.06
C TYR A 87 39.51 -39.32 -5.56
N SER A 88 39.50 -40.31 -4.67
CA SER A 88 39.52 -40.04 -3.23
C SER A 88 40.30 -41.14 -2.54
N ALA A 89 41.28 -40.77 -1.71
CA ALA A 89 42.06 -41.71 -0.92
C ALA A 89 42.52 -41.09 0.42
N PRO A 90 42.79 -41.91 1.45
CA PRO A 90 43.41 -41.40 2.68
C PRO A 90 44.77 -40.74 2.38
N LEU A 91 45.00 -39.58 2.98
CA LEU A 91 46.27 -38.89 2.84
C LEU A 91 47.33 -39.56 3.72
N THR A 92 48.26 -40.31 3.08
CA THR A 92 49.38 -40.95 3.75
C THR A 92 50.65 -40.10 3.57
N HIS A 93 51.38 -39.90 4.67
CA HIS A 93 52.68 -39.24 4.62
C HIS A 93 53.71 -40.13 3.93
N THR A 94 54.04 -39.82 2.71
CA THR A 94 55.19 -40.46 2.03
C THR A 94 56.29 -39.45 1.78
N ALA A 95 57.56 -39.85 1.93
CA ALA A 95 58.70 -38.99 1.62
C ALA A 95 58.85 -38.67 0.10
N GLN A 96 57.99 -39.27 -0.73
CA GLN A 96 57.97 -39.07 -2.20
C GLN A 96 56.72 -38.28 -2.62
N PRO A 97 56.82 -37.51 -3.72
CA PRO A 97 55.63 -36.83 -4.26
C PRO A 97 54.52 -37.78 -4.64
N LEU A 98 53.27 -37.44 -4.28
CA LEU A 98 52.09 -38.23 -4.58
C LEU A 98 51.80 -38.22 -6.11
N VAL A 99 51.68 -39.39 -6.73
CA VAL A 99 51.17 -39.48 -8.10
C VAL A 99 49.75 -40.00 -8.10
N ILE A 100 48.82 -39.11 -8.52
CA ILE A 100 47.39 -39.43 -8.58
C ILE A 100 46.98 -39.63 -10.01
N ALA A 101 46.68 -40.87 -10.39
CA ALA A 101 46.27 -41.24 -11.76
C ALA A 101 44.74 -41.22 -11.87
N LEU A 102 44.17 -40.36 -12.71
CA LEU A 102 42.73 -40.24 -12.95
C LEU A 102 42.34 -41.05 -14.20
N GLU A 103 41.22 -41.75 -14.11
CA GLU A 103 40.59 -42.46 -15.25
C GLU A 103 39.63 -41.53 -15.97
N ASP A 104 39.59 -41.67 -17.30
CA ASP A 104 38.56 -40.99 -18.12
C ASP A 104 37.17 -41.38 -17.63
N GLY A 105 36.35 -40.38 -17.44
CA GLY A 105 34.98 -40.56 -17.00
C GLY A 105 34.02 -39.74 -17.83
N ALA A 106 33.09 -40.39 -18.54
CA ALA A 106 31.92 -39.66 -19.02
C ALA A 106 31.13 -39.15 -17.81
N LEU A 107 31.15 -37.83 -17.57
CA LEU A 107 30.32 -37.21 -16.55
C LEU A 107 28.86 -37.34 -16.98
N GLN A 108 28.12 -38.31 -16.46
CA GLN A 108 26.70 -38.14 -16.28
C GLN A 108 26.52 -37.03 -15.24
N LEU A 109 26.28 -35.78 -15.69
CA LEU A 109 25.78 -34.72 -14.85
C LEU A 109 24.47 -35.22 -14.26
N LYS A 110 24.48 -35.69 -13.03
CA LYS A 110 23.24 -35.76 -12.25
C LYS A 110 22.64 -34.35 -12.34
N GLU A 111 21.42 -34.29 -12.84
CA GLU A 111 20.63 -33.07 -12.86
C GLU A 111 20.68 -32.49 -11.42
N VAL A 112 21.55 -31.51 -11.20
CA VAL A 112 21.56 -30.75 -9.95
C VAL A 112 20.36 -29.85 -10.08
N THR A 113 19.23 -30.30 -9.57
CA THR A 113 18.09 -29.43 -9.33
C THR A 113 18.54 -28.43 -8.28
N ILE A 114 19.12 -27.32 -8.72
CA ILE A 114 19.39 -26.18 -7.85
C ILE A 114 18.02 -25.67 -7.43
N HIS A 115 17.54 -26.09 -6.27
CA HIS A 115 16.46 -25.39 -5.61
C HIS A 115 17.01 -24.02 -5.23
N GLY A 116 16.90 -23.07 -6.16
CA GLY A 116 17.22 -21.68 -5.87
C GLY A 116 16.48 -21.26 -4.59
N SER A 117 17.16 -20.57 -3.69
CA SER A 117 16.53 -20.09 -2.46
C SER A 117 15.26 -19.31 -2.83
N LYS A 118 14.16 -19.57 -2.12
CA LYS A 118 12.87 -18.88 -2.32
C LYS A 118 13.02 -17.37 -2.28
N ILE A 119 13.88 -16.91 -1.36
CA ILE A 119 14.22 -15.52 -1.13
C ILE A 119 15.75 -15.43 -1.07
N ARG A 120 16.32 -14.57 -1.89
CA ARG A 120 17.75 -14.25 -1.90
C ARG A 120 17.91 -12.82 -1.37
N GLU A 121 18.78 -12.63 -0.42
CA GLU A 121 19.15 -11.31 0.14
C GLU A 121 20.52 -10.88 -0.40
N GLN A 122 20.60 -9.66 -0.93
CA GLN A 122 21.85 -9.04 -1.37
C GLN A 122 21.83 -7.55 -1.01
N GLY A 123 22.56 -7.18 0.04
CA GLY A 123 22.52 -5.83 0.60
C GLY A 123 21.08 -5.47 1.06
N ASP A 124 20.59 -4.34 0.60
CA ASP A 124 19.22 -3.88 0.88
C ASP A 124 18.17 -4.39 -0.15
N THR A 125 18.49 -5.44 -0.93
CA THR A 125 17.58 -6.01 -1.93
C THR A 125 17.24 -7.45 -1.59
N LEU A 126 15.92 -7.73 -1.50
CA LEU A 126 15.37 -9.08 -1.38
C LEU A 126 14.83 -9.49 -2.76
N THR A 127 15.31 -10.60 -3.28
CA THR A 127 14.82 -11.17 -4.54
C THR A 127 13.97 -12.40 -4.25
N TYR A 128 12.68 -12.30 -4.55
CA TYR A 128 11.72 -13.40 -4.42
C TYR A 128 11.60 -14.13 -5.75
N ASN A 129 11.79 -15.45 -5.74
CA ASN A 129 11.55 -16.29 -6.92
C ASN A 129 10.03 -16.51 -7.07
N VAL A 130 9.44 -16.00 -8.14
CA VAL A 130 7.98 -16.04 -8.38
C VAL A 130 7.43 -17.45 -8.34
N VAL A 131 8.11 -18.42 -8.97
CA VAL A 131 7.67 -19.82 -9.04
C VAL A 131 7.55 -20.47 -7.65
N SER A 132 8.36 -20.02 -6.69
CA SER A 132 8.35 -20.57 -5.32
C SER A 132 7.11 -20.17 -4.50
N PHE A 133 6.40 -19.11 -4.91
CA PHE A 133 5.20 -18.60 -4.27
C PHE A 133 3.94 -18.75 -5.12
N ALA A 134 4.09 -19.07 -6.41
CA ALA A 134 3.00 -19.21 -7.34
C ALA A 134 2.18 -20.48 -7.08
N GLN A 135 0.87 -20.37 -7.34
CA GLN A 135 -0.09 -21.47 -7.36
C GLN A 135 -0.69 -21.60 -8.77
N LYS A 136 -1.24 -22.75 -9.11
CA LYS A 136 -1.78 -23.02 -10.46
C LYS A 136 -2.94 -22.10 -10.85
N GLN A 137 -3.74 -21.69 -9.88
CA GLN A 137 -4.90 -20.80 -10.08
C GLN A 137 -4.51 -19.34 -10.22
N ASP A 138 -3.25 -18.96 -9.93
CA ASP A 138 -2.83 -17.59 -10.07
C ASP A 138 -2.91 -17.14 -11.52
N ARG A 139 -3.38 -15.95 -11.72
CA ARG A 139 -3.50 -15.32 -13.03
C ARG A 139 -2.48 -14.20 -13.17
N THR A 140 -2.37 -13.38 -12.13
CA THR A 140 -1.58 -12.16 -12.16
C THR A 140 -0.43 -12.21 -11.16
N ILE A 141 0.52 -11.31 -11.33
CA ILE A 141 1.61 -11.17 -10.37
C ILE A 141 1.10 -10.71 -8.99
N GLY A 142 -0.01 -9.98 -8.94
CA GLY A 142 -0.66 -9.57 -7.70
C GLY A 142 -1.10 -10.74 -6.85
N ASP A 143 -1.57 -11.84 -7.46
CA ASP A 143 -1.97 -13.05 -6.74
C ASP A 143 -0.78 -13.71 -6.04
N VAL A 144 0.39 -13.68 -6.67
CA VAL A 144 1.63 -14.22 -6.11
C VAL A 144 2.20 -13.31 -5.04
N LEU A 145 2.19 -11.98 -5.27
CA LEU A 145 2.69 -10.98 -4.31
C LEU A 145 2.00 -11.07 -2.95
N LYS A 146 0.69 -11.33 -2.91
CA LYS A 146 -0.10 -11.52 -1.66
C LYS A 146 0.45 -12.63 -0.76
N ARG A 147 1.17 -13.59 -1.32
CA ARG A 147 1.78 -14.71 -0.57
C ARG A 147 3.25 -14.52 -0.25
N MET A 148 3.88 -13.46 -0.78
CA MET A 148 5.27 -13.14 -0.45
C MET A 148 5.36 -12.56 0.97
N PRO A 149 6.23 -13.07 1.83
CA PRO A 149 6.40 -12.57 3.18
C PRO A 149 6.77 -11.09 3.21
N GLY A 150 6.17 -10.33 4.12
CA GLY A 150 6.38 -8.89 4.24
C GLY A 150 5.64 -8.03 3.22
N VAL A 151 5.04 -8.64 2.18
CA VAL A 151 4.27 -7.95 1.14
C VAL A 151 2.78 -8.09 1.42
N ALA A 152 2.04 -6.99 1.28
CA ALA A 152 0.59 -6.97 1.28
C ALA A 152 0.10 -6.29 -0.01
N VAL A 153 -0.94 -6.84 -0.63
CA VAL A 153 -1.54 -6.29 -1.85
C VAL A 153 -3.04 -6.27 -1.65
N ASP A 154 -3.66 -5.11 -1.80
CA ASP A 154 -5.11 -4.97 -1.72
C ASP A 154 -5.80 -5.31 -3.05
N LYS A 155 -7.13 -5.17 -3.10
CA LYS A 155 -7.94 -5.48 -4.29
C LYS A 155 -7.70 -4.50 -5.45
N SER A 156 -7.30 -3.27 -5.16
CA SER A 156 -6.95 -2.26 -6.18
C SER A 156 -5.56 -2.50 -6.78
N GLY A 157 -4.77 -3.37 -6.19
CA GLY A 157 -3.38 -3.65 -6.57
C GLY A 157 -2.36 -2.77 -5.84
N LYS A 158 -2.78 -2.00 -4.84
CA LYS A 158 -1.87 -1.23 -3.99
C LYS A 158 -0.98 -2.17 -3.17
N ILE A 159 0.32 -1.88 -3.19
CA ILE A 159 1.32 -2.72 -2.54
C ILE A 159 1.88 -2.01 -1.32
N GLN A 160 1.95 -2.75 -0.22
CA GLN A 160 2.68 -2.36 0.98
C GLN A 160 3.79 -3.38 1.27
N TYR A 161 4.91 -2.88 1.74
CA TYR A 161 6.00 -3.70 2.26
C TYR A 161 6.22 -3.37 3.74
N GLN A 162 6.13 -4.40 4.60
CA GLN A 162 6.20 -4.25 6.07
C GLN A 162 5.24 -3.16 6.62
N GLY A 163 4.01 -3.11 6.08
CA GLY A 163 2.98 -2.16 6.50
C GLY A 163 3.17 -0.71 6.00
N GLN A 164 4.20 -0.45 5.19
CA GLN A 164 4.43 0.85 4.57
C GLN A 164 4.19 0.78 3.06
N ASP A 165 3.61 1.84 2.50
CA ASP A 165 3.43 1.96 1.06
C ASP A 165 4.80 2.02 0.36
N ILE A 166 4.93 1.32 -0.77
CA ILE A 166 6.14 1.39 -1.60
C ILE A 166 6.30 2.80 -2.18
N ASN A 167 7.56 3.20 -2.49
CA ASN A 167 7.82 4.52 -3.08
C ASN A 167 7.99 4.50 -4.60
N LYS A 168 8.23 3.31 -5.20
CA LYS A 168 8.34 3.11 -6.64
C LYS A 168 7.98 1.67 -7.03
N PHE A 169 7.43 1.55 -8.25
CA PHE A 169 7.16 0.27 -8.89
C PHE A 169 7.80 0.24 -10.28
N TYR A 170 8.72 -0.68 -10.47
CA TYR A 170 9.48 -0.82 -11.71
C TYR A 170 9.13 -2.09 -12.45
N ILE A 171 9.23 -2.03 -13.78
CA ILE A 171 9.23 -3.18 -14.67
C ILE A 171 10.54 -3.13 -15.46
N GLU A 172 11.40 -4.14 -15.29
CA GLU A 172 12.75 -4.15 -15.87
C GLU A 172 13.55 -2.85 -15.57
N GLY A 173 13.38 -2.32 -14.36
CA GLY A 173 14.07 -1.11 -13.90
C GLY A 173 13.53 0.21 -14.43
N SER A 174 12.37 0.22 -15.10
CA SER A 174 11.70 1.43 -15.60
C SER A 174 10.36 1.66 -14.89
N ASP A 175 10.07 2.90 -14.52
CA ASP A 175 8.82 3.34 -13.90
C ASP A 175 7.84 3.83 -14.98
N LEU A 176 7.14 2.89 -15.63
CA LEU A 176 6.16 3.17 -16.68
C LEU A 176 4.87 3.82 -16.16
N LEU A 177 4.40 3.35 -15.02
CA LEU A 177 3.05 3.63 -14.53
C LEU A 177 2.99 4.72 -13.45
N GLY A 178 4.16 5.14 -12.92
CA GLY A 178 4.18 6.02 -11.76
C GLY A 178 3.46 5.35 -10.58
N GLY A 179 2.52 6.06 -9.97
CA GLY A 179 1.71 5.53 -8.88
C GLY A 179 0.57 4.60 -9.31
N LYS A 180 0.24 4.51 -10.61
CA LYS A 180 -0.89 3.70 -11.13
C LYS A 180 -0.52 2.22 -11.37
N TYR A 181 0.38 1.68 -10.59
CA TYR A 181 0.89 0.32 -10.76
C TYR A 181 -0.16 -0.79 -10.48
N GLY A 182 -1.35 -0.45 -9.96
CA GLY A 182 -2.47 -1.38 -9.85
C GLY A 182 -2.84 -2.04 -11.17
N VAL A 183 -2.71 -1.33 -12.30
CA VAL A 183 -2.92 -1.87 -13.65
C VAL A 183 -1.94 -3.02 -13.95
N ALA A 184 -0.65 -2.87 -13.59
CA ALA A 184 0.36 -3.91 -13.79
C ALA A 184 0.19 -5.05 -12.79
N THR A 185 -0.08 -4.76 -11.52
CA THR A 185 -0.25 -5.75 -10.47
C THR A 185 -1.40 -6.71 -10.79
N ASN A 186 -2.51 -6.18 -11.31
CA ASN A 186 -3.70 -6.94 -11.67
C ASN A 186 -3.75 -7.40 -13.14
N GLY A 187 -2.76 -7.02 -13.98
CA GLY A 187 -2.77 -7.34 -15.41
C GLY A 187 -1.61 -8.25 -15.87
N ILE A 188 -0.40 -8.10 -15.30
CA ILE A 188 0.76 -8.88 -15.72
C ILE A 188 0.60 -10.35 -15.27
N SER A 189 0.69 -11.28 -16.21
CA SER A 189 0.69 -12.71 -15.89
C SER A 189 1.91 -13.08 -15.03
N TYR A 190 1.70 -13.82 -13.95
CA TYR A 190 2.81 -14.30 -13.13
C TYR A 190 3.76 -15.24 -13.94
N ASN A 191 3.27 -15.88 -15.00
CA ASN A 191 4.06 -16.72 -15.89
C ASN A 191 5.15 -15.95 -16.65
N ASP A 192 4.99 -14.64 -16.80
CA ASP A 192 5.95 -13.78 -17.50
C ASP A 192 6.99 -13.17 -16.56
N VAL A 193 6.79 -13.25 -15.25
CA VAL A 193 7.70 -12.73 -14.24
C VAL A 193 8.58 -13.83 -13.66
N GLY A 194 9.89 -13.63 -13.71
CA GLY A 194 10.87 -14.56 -13.14
C GLY A 194 11.12 -14.33 -11.66
N SER A 195 11.31 -13.07 -11.28
CA SER A 195 11.54 -12.68 -9.89
C SER A 195 10.98 -11.30 -9.57
N VAL A 196 10.75 -11.07 -8.28
CA VAL A 196 10.37 -9.77 -7.72
C VAL A 196 11.49 -9.30 -6.81
N GLU A 197 12.06 -8.16 -7.13
CA GLU A 197 13.06 -7.51 -6.30
C GLU A 197 12.37 -6.49 -5.41
N VAL A 198 12.54 -6.62 -4.10
CA VAL A 198 12.15 -5.62 -3.10
C VAL A 198 13.41 -4.89 -2.68
N MET A 199 13.56 -3.67 -3.15
CA MET A 199 14.67 -2.79 -2.84
C MET A 199 14.30 -1.96 -1.61
N GLU A 200 14.84 -2.34 -0.47
CA GLU A 200 14.58 -1.63 0.79
C GLU A 200 15.37 -0.33 0.86
N LYS A 201 14.87 0.63 1.62
CA LYS A 201 15.48 1.96 1.77
C LYS A 201 15.77 2.62 0.41
N HIS A 202 14.90 2.36 -0.56
CA HIS A 202 15.12 2.77 -1.93
C HIS A 202 15.08 4.30 -2.08
N GLN A 203 16.20 4.89 -2.54
CA GLN A 203 16.26 6.29 -2.95
C GLN A 203 15.94 6.39 -4.46
N PRO A 204 14.73 6.85 -4.85
CA PRO A 204 14.33 6.89 -6.25
C PRO A 204 15.10 7.90 -7.10
N LEU A 205 15.65 8.95 -6.47
CA LEU A 205 16.38 10.01 -7.15
C LEU A 205 17.89 9.77 -7.07
N ARG A 206 18.52 9.42 -8.20
CA ARG A 206 19.96 9.08 -8.25
C ARG A 206 20.85 10.22 -7.77
N VAL A 207 20.47 11.46 -8.02
CA VAL A 207 21.19 12.66 -7.57
C VAL A 207 21.26 12.75 -6.04
N LEU A 208 20.29 12.16 -5.32
CA LEU A 208 20.23 12.11 -3.86
C LEU A 208 20.82 10.83 -3.25
N SER A 209 21.34 9.93 -4.07
CA SER A 209 21.99 8.70 -3.59
C SER A 209 23.19 9.04 -2.70
N GLY A 210 23.22 8.47 -1.50
CA GLY A 210 24.22 8.75 -0.48
C GLY A 210 24.07 10.11 0.22
N VAL A 211 23.01 10.87 -0.08
CA VAL A 211 22.76 12.21 0.47
C VAL A 211 21.54 12.22 1.38
N SER A 212 20.46 11.56 0.95
CA SER A 212 19.22 11.50 1.69
C SER A 212 18.78 10.06 1.86
N PHE A 213 18.32 9.72 3.06
CA PHE A 213 17.84 8.38 3.40
C PHE A 213 16.36 8.23 3.09
N SER A 214 15.98 7.05 2.58
CA SER A 214 14.59 6.64 2.41
C SER A 214 14.28 5.48 3.35
N ASP A 215 13.10 5.49 3.96
CA ASP A 215 12.60 4.38 4.79
C ASP A 215 11.66 3.47 4.01
N ARG A 216 11.30 3.83 2.76
CA ARG A 216 10.35 3.09 1.93
C ARG A 216 11.07 2.13 1.00
N ALA A 217 10.41 1.03 0.69
CA ALA A 217 10.87 0.10 -0.32
C ALA A 217 10.34 0.44 -1.71
N ALA A 218 11.05 -0.03 -2.74
CA ALA A 218 10.54 -0.11 -4.10
C ALA A 218 10.44 -1.58 -4.54
N ILE A 219 9.55 -1.84 -5.49
CA ILE A 219 9.40 -3.15 -6.13
C ILE A 219 9.84 -3.06 -7.58
N ASN A 220 10.59 -4.07 -8.04
CA ASN A 220 10.96 -4.23 -9.43
C ASN A 220 10.61 -5.64 -9.92
N LEU A 221 9.80 -5.71 -10.95
CA LEU A 221 9.47 -6.95 -11.63
C LEU A 221 10.55 -7.27 -12.67
N ARG A 222 11.18 -8.44 -12.55
CA ARG A 222 12.08 -8.99 -13.55
C ARG A 222 11.35 -10.01 -14.40
N LEU A 223 11.21 -9.71 -15.67
CA LEU A 223 10.56 -10.59 -16.63
C LEU A 223 11.47 -11.77 -16.98
N LYS A 224 10.87 -12.90 -17.34
CA LYS A 224 11.60 -14.02 -17.92
C LYS A 224 12.21 -13.64 -19.26
N SER A 225 13.32 -14.25 -19.63
CA SER A 225 14.04 -13.91 -20.87
C SER A 225 13.17 -13.99 -22.11
N LYS A 226 12.28 -14.98 -22.20
CA LYS A 226 11.33 -15.15 -23.32
C LYS A 226 10.28 -14.04 -23.40
N SER A 227 9.97 -13.39 -22.28
CA SER A 227 8.94 -12.35 -22.18
C SER A 227 9.49 -10.94 -22.42
N LYS A 228 10.81 -10.79 -22.54
CA LYS A 228 11.46 -9.50 -22.82
C LYS A 228 11.42 -9.17 -24.31
N GLY A 229 10.97 -7.94 -24.63
CA GLY A 229 10.93 -7.45 -26.00
C GLY A 229 9.78 -7.99 -26.86
N THR A 230 9.03 -8.98 -26.37
CA THR A 230 7.86 -9.54 -27.02
C THR A 230 6.57 -8.84 -26.59
N TRP A 231 5.50 -9.00 -27.38
CA TRP A 231 4.16 -8.62 -26.95
C TRP A 231 3.61 -9.69 -26.02
N LEU A 232 3.36 -9.31 -24.77
CA LEU A 232 2.66 -10.13 -23.80
C LEU A 232 1.18 -9.83 -23.89
N THR A 233 0.39 -10.83 -24.17
CA THR A 233 -1.06 -10.71 -24.34
C THR A 233 -1.74 -11.71 -23.43
N ASN A 234 -2.65 -11.25 -22.61
CA ASN A 234 -3.56 -12.11 -21.89
C ASN A 234 -4.95 -11.46 -21.82
N GLY A 235 -5.94 -12.22 -21.43
CA GLY A 235 -7.28 -11.70 -21.30
C GLY A 235 -8.26 -12.81 -20.98
N HIS A 236 -9.50 -12.41 -20.78
CA HIS A 236 -10.60 -13.35 -20.57
C HIS A 236 -11.91 -12.77 -21.08
N LEU A 237 -12.83 -13.67 -21.38
CA LEU A 237 -14.21 -13.38 -21.71
C LEU A 237 -15.10 -14.35 -20.95
N GLY A 238 -16.00 -13.80 -20.12
CA GLY A 238 -16.94 -14.56 -19.32
C GLY A 238 -18.37 -14.10 -19.54
N GLY A 239 -19.28 -15.05 -19.52
CA GLY A 239 -20.73 -14.84 -19.57
C GLY A 239 -21.43 -15.67 -18.50
N GLY A 240 -22.54 -15.16 -17.96
CA GLY A 240 -23.23 -15.84 -16.87
C GLY A 240 -24.62 -15.28 -16.58
N TYR A 241 -25.16 -15.67 -15.44
CA TYR A 241 -26.48 -15.24 -14.99
C TYR A 241 -26.50 -15.07 -13.48
N SER A 242 -27.20 -14.01 -13.02
CA SER A 242 -27.47 -13.71 -11.62
C SER A 242 -28.95 -13.87 -11.30
N THR A 243 -29.26 -14.44 -10.13
CA THR A 243 -30.63 -14.57 -9.64
C THR A 243 -31.13 -13.33 -8.89
N GLN A 244 -30.21 -12.40 -8.56
CA GLN A 244 -30.56 -11.10 -7.95
C GLN A 244 -29.39 -10.10 -8.13
N PRO A 245 -29.57 -9.02 -8.92
CA PRO A 245 -30.72 -8.84 -9.83
C PRO A 245 -30.78 -9.95 -10.87
N GLU A 246 -31.96 -10.24 -11.39
CA GLU A 246 -32.12 -11.19 -12.49
C GLU A 246 -31.60 -10.55 -13.78
N GLU A 247 -30.33 -10.84 -14.10
CA GLU A 247 -29.67 -10.27 -15.27
C GLU A 247 -28.56 -11.18 -15.80
N GLY A 248 -28.27 -11.02 -17.10
CA GLY A 248 -27.06 -11.61 -17.71
C GLY A 248 -25.78 -10.95 -17.16
N LEU A 249 -24.78 -11.78 -16.89
CA LEU A 249 -23.48 -11.35 -16.41
C LEU A 249 -22.47 -11.36 -17.54
N TRP A 250 -21.54 -10.39 -17.51
CA TRP A 250 -20.33 -10.41 -18.34
C TRP A 250 -19.11 -9.99 -17.54
N ASN A 251 -17.95 -10.54 -17.92
CA ASN A 251 -16.65 -10.12 -17.43
C ASN A 251 -15.63 -10.30 -18.58
N ALA A 252 -15.07 -9.21 -19.06
CA ALA A 252 -14.13 -9.19 -20.16
C ALA A 252 -12.90 -8.37 -19.82
N GLU A 253 -11.73 -8.90 -20.18
CA GLU A 253 -10.46 -8.19 -20.04
C GLU A 253 -9.55 -8.52 -21.24
N VAL A 254 -8.88 -7.49 -21.74
CA VAL A 254 -7.74 -7.60 -22.67
C VAL A 254 -6.59 -6.82 -22.07
N PHE A 255 -5.45 -7.48 -21.91
CA PHE A 255 -4.22 -6.90 -21.42
C PHE A 255 -3.10 -7.10 -22.44
N LEU A 256 -2.47 -6.01 -22.86
CA LEU A 256 -1.37 -5.96 -23.80
C LEU A 256 -0.19 -5.27 -23.15
N MET A 257 0.99 -5.87 -23.18
CA MET A 257 2.21 -5.29 -22.66
C MET A 257 3.38 -5.55 -23.61
N LYS A 258 4.24 -4.56 -23.74
CA LYS A 258 5.57 -4.71 -24.35
C LYS A 258 6.61 -4.07 -23.47
N ALA A 259 7.67 -4.79 -23.12
CA ALA A 259 8.80 -4.28 -22.36
C ALA A 259 10.10 -4.59 -23.10
N GLN A 260 10.63 -3.58 -23.80
CA GLN A 260 11.93 -3.67 -24.48
C GLN A 260 12.82 -2.50 -24.08
N LYS A 261 14.12 -2.60 -24.37
CA LYS A 261 15.07 -1.50 -24.15
C LYS A 261 14.62 -0.27 -24.95
N GLY A 262 14.40 0.85 -24.24
CA GLY A 262 14.01 2.13 -24.87
C GLY A 262 12.51 2.33 -25.10
N TYR A 263 11.68 1.29 -24.98
CA TYR A 263 10.22 1.42 -25.10
C TYR A 263 9.49 0.43 -24.22
N GLN A 264 8.52 0.91 -23.46
CA GLN A 264 7.57 0.07 -22.73
C GLN A 264 6.16 0.58 -22.94
N SER A 265 5.20 -0.34 -23.00
CA SER A 265 3.79 0.00 -23.04
C SER A 265 2.95 -1.02 -22.29
N ILE A 266 1.86 -0.55 -21.68
CA ILE A 266 0.78 -1.36 -21.12
C ILE A 266 -0.53 -0.74 -21.54
N THR A 267 -1.38 -1.56 -22.17
CA THR A 267 -2.76 -1.20 -22.49
C THR A 267 -3.69 -2.25 -21.93
N THR A 268 -4.74 -1.83 -21.23
CA THR A 268 -5.77 -2.74 -20.69
C THR A 268 -7.15 -2.21 -20.98
N LEU A 269 -8.05 -3.13 -21.33
CA LEU A 269 -9.47 -2.92 -21.53
C LEU A 269 -10.20 -3.87 -20.58
N LYS A 270 -11.09 -3.35 -19.75
CA LYS A 270 -11.88 -4.15 -18.80
C LYS A 270 -13.33 -3.73 -18.84
N SER A 271 -14.21 -4.71 -18.75
CA SER A 271 -15.66 -4.48 -18.70
C SER A 271 -16.33 -5.58 -17.88
N ASN A 272 -17.12 -5.21 -16.88
CA ASN A 272 -17.88 -6.17 -16.11
C ASN A 272 -19.14 -5.59 -15.46
N ASN A 273 -20.06 -6.52 -15.08
CA ASN A 273 -21.18 -6.27 -14.17
C ASN A 273 -21.23 -7.28 -13.02
N THR A 274 -20.11 -7.84 -12.61
CA THR A 274 -19.99 -8.96 -11.66
C THR A 274 -19.71 -8.55 -10.21
N GLY A 275 -19.89 -7.27 -9.86
CA GLY A 275 -19.54 -6.75 -8.54
C GLY A 275 -18.04 -6.55 -8.31
N GLU A 276 -17.22 -6.75 -9.34
CA GLU A 276 -15.79 -6.47 -9.27
C GLU A 276 -15.50 -5.00 -9.59
N SER A 277 -14.93 -4.28 -8.64
CA SER A 277 -14.53 -2.90 -8.85
C SER A 277 -13.22 -2.82 -9.64
N ILE A 278 -13.27 -2.30 -10.87
CA ILE A 278 -12.11 -2.12 -11.75
C ILE A 278 -11.55 -0.70 -11.70
N ILE A 279 -12.30 0.26 -11.19
CA ILE A 279 -11.93 1.69 -11.16
C ILE A 279 -10.76 1.96 -10.22
N GLY A 280 -10.69 1.25 -9.09
CA GLY A 280 -9.59 1.39 -8.12
C GLY A 280 -8.20 1.12 -8.70
N GLN A 281 -8.13 0.41 -9.84
CA GLN A 281 -6.85 0.12 -10.51
C GLN A 281 -6.23 1.35 -11.20
N ALA A 282 -7.03 2.37 -11.52
CA ALA A 282 -6.56 3.64 -12.09
C ALA A 282 -6.04 4.61 -11.01
N GLN A 283 -6.18 4.26 -9.73
CA GLN A 283 -5.76 5.12 -8.63
C GLN A 283 -4.24 5.30 -8.64
N ASP A 284 -3.80 6.54 -8.48
CA ASP A 284 -2.39 6.88 -8.28
C ASP A 284 -2.06 6.77 -6.78
N PHE A 285 -1.35 5.70 -6.40
CA PHE A 285 -0.97 5.43 -5.00
C PHE A 285 0.24 6.23 -4.52
N LEU A 286 0.92 6.95 -5.43
CA LEU A 286 2.10 7.75 -5.13
C LEU A 286 1.86 9.25 -5.31
N ALA A 287 0.68 9.65 -5.77
CA ALA A 287 0.31 11.06 -5.88
C ALA A 287 0.25 11.72 -4.51
N ASP A 288 0.75 12.93 -4.42
CA ASP A 288 0.50 13.79 -3.28
C ASP A 288 -0.99 14.19 -3.25
N SER A 289 -1.49 14.54 -2.05
CA SER A 289 -2.81 15.14 -1.92
C SER A 289 -2.88 16.44 -2.73
N ARG A 290 -4.02 16.70 -3.34
CA ARG A 290 -4.31 17.97 -4.00
C ARG A 290 -4.21 19.09 -2.96
N LEU A 291 -3.52 20.17 -3.28
CA LEU A 291 -3.30 21.29 -2.38
C LEU A 291 -4.39 22.35 -2.49
N ALA A 292 -4.87 22.56 -3.72
CA ALA A 292 -6.04 23.39 -3.98
C ALA A 292 -7.35 22.72 -3.49
N GLY A 293 -7.30 21.43 -3.20
CA GLY A 293 -8.35 20.45 -2.95
C GLY A 293 -9.69 21.03 -2.56
N ILE A 294 -10.60 21.10 -3.53
CA ILE A 294 -11.97 21.59 -3.33
C ILE A 294 -12.75 20.55 -2.52
N LYS A 295 -13.55 21.01 -1.55
CA LYS A 295 -14.40 20.18 -0.74
C LYS A 295 -15.66 19.76 -1.49
N SER A 296 -16.07 18.50 -1.37
CA SER A 296 -17.45 18.15 -1.71
C SER A 296 -18.37 18.59 -0.58
N TYR A 297 -19.20 19.56 -0.82
CA TYR A 297 -20.22 20.05 0.12
C TYR A 297 -21.44 19.11 0.13
N ILE A 298 -21.74 18.53 -1.00
CA ILE A 298 -22.84 17.58 -1.14
C ILE A 298 -22.36 16.20 -0.76
N GLY A 299 -22.94 15.64 0.30
CA GLY A 299 -22.59 14.35 0.89
C GLY A 299 -23.47 13.19 0.44
N LEU A 300 -23.98 13.24 -0.80
CA LEU A 300 -24.71 12.12 -1.36
C LEU A 300 -23.73 11.02 -1.75
N GLU A 301 -23.83 9.89 -1.08
CA GLU A 301 -23.05 8.69 -1.40
C GLU A 301 -23.93 7.46 -1.37
N LEU A 302 -23.63 6.49 -2.23
CA LEU A 302 -24.21 5.18 -2.09
C LEU A 302 -23.68 4.54 -0.79
N PRO A 303 -24.57 4.04 0.08
CA PRO A 303 -24.14 3.42 1.32
C PRO A 303 -23.09 2.33 1.06
N SER A 304 -21.99 2.29 1.82
CA SER A 304 -20.95 1.28 1.75
C SER A 304 -21.07 0.29 2.92
N ILE A 305 -20.51 -0.91 2.79
CA ILE A 305 -20.44 -1.89 3.87
C ILE A 305 -18.99 -1.98 4.35
N PRO A 306 -18.68 -1.54 5.58
CA PRO A 306 -17.36 -1.76 6.16
C PRO A 306 -17.04 -3.26 6.21
N THR A 307 -15.80 -3.64 5.87
CA THR A 307 -15.30 -5.02 5.96
C THR A 307 -15.93 -6.06 5.03
N PHE A 308 -16.98 -5.72 4.26
CA PHE A 308 -17.64 -6.63 3.34
C PHE A 308 -17.10 -6.49 1.91
N GLY A 309 -16.91 -7.60 1.21
CA GLY A 309 -16.36 -7.57 -0.15
C GLY A 309 -17.30 -6.95 -1.17
N SER A 310 -16.82 -6.00 -1.98
CA SER A 310 -17.61 -5.34 -3.04
C SER A 310 -18.28 -6.32 -4.00
N ARG A 311 -17.65 -7.44 -4.34
CA ARG A 311 -18.17 -8.47 -5.24
C ARG A 311 -19.55 -8.99 -4.85
N ARG A 312 -19.89 -9.00 -3.55
CA ARG A 312 -21.18 -9.50 -3.06
C ARG A 312 -22.27 -8.43 -2.98
N SER A 313 -21.91 -7.16 -2.93
CA SER A 313 -22.82 -6.03 -2.68
C SER A 313 -22.91 -5.02 -3.80
N LEU A 314 -21.90 -4.95 -4.65
CA LEU A 314 -21.81 -3.95 -5.70
C LEU A 314 -22.61 -4.38 -6.92
N LEU A 315 -23.66 -3.64 -7.26
CA LEU A 315 -24.45 -3.81 -8.48
C LEU A 315 -23.92 -2.80 -9.52
N ASN A 316 -22.87 -3.18 -10.24
CA ASN A 316 -22.17 -2.30 -11.16
C ASN A 316 -22.37 -2.65 -12.63
N ARG A 317 -22.11 -1.68 -13.49
CA ARG A 317 -21.78 -1.81 -14.92
C ARG A 317 -20.56 -0.93 -15.15
N SER A 318 -19.40 -1.52 -15.30
CA SER A 318 -18.13 -0.79 -15.31
C SER A 318 -17.35 -1.08 -16.57
N HIS A 319 -16.77 -0.01 -17.16
CA HIS A 319 -15.86 -0.08 -18.29
C HIS A 319 -14.59 0.72 -17.96
N PHE A 320 -13.45 0.17 -18.26
CA PHE A 320 -12.15 0.76 -17.98
C PHE A 320 -11.21 0.57 -19.16
N VAL A 321 -10.61 1.65 -19.61
CA VAL A 321 -9.58 1.69 -20.64
C VAL A 321 -8.37 2.38 -20.05
N SER A 322 -7.20 1.77 -20.15
CA SER A 322 -5.93 2.38 -19.71
C SER A 322 -4.87 2.13 -20.76
N THR A 323 -4.15 3.16 -21.16
CA THR A 323 -2.98 3.03 -22.03
C THR A 323 -1.82 3.84 -21.48
N ASN A 324 -0.65 3.22 -21.41
CA ASN A 324 0.53 3.76 -20.76
C ASN A 324 1.75 3.48 -21.62
N HIS A 325 2.51 4.51 -21.94
CA HIS A 325 3.69 4.42 -22.79
C HIS A 325 4.88 5.11 -22.17
N LEU A 326 6.05 4.51 -22.32
CA LEU A 326 7.34 5.08 -21.93
C LEU A 326 8.34 4.94 -23.08
N TRP A 327 8.96 6.05 -23.44
CA TRP A 327 10.04 6.11 -24.43
C TRP A 327 11.30 6.65 -23.77
N LYS A 328 12.46 6.05 -24.10
CA LYS A 328 13.76 6.54 -23.68
C LYS A 328 14.52 7.06 -24.88
N LYS A 329 14.97 8.32 -24.79
CA LYS A 329 15.85 8.95 -25.77
C LYS A 329 17.05 9.57 -25.04
N GLY A 330 18.21 8.94 -25.16
CA GLY A 330 19.37 9.34 -24.39
C GLY A 330 19.13 9.19 -22.88
N VAL A 331 19.24 10.30 -22.16
CA VAL A 331 19.02 10.35 -20.69
C VAL A 331 17.57 10.64 -20.29
N TYR A 332 16.73 10.98 -21.25
CA TYR A 332 15.35 11.38 -21.04
C TYR A 332 14.39 10.20 -21.18
N GLU A 333 13.44 10.11 -20.26
CA GLU A 333 12.28 9.25 -20.30
C GLU A 333 11.03 10.12 -20.56
N PHE A 334 10.27 9.78 -21.58
CA PHE A 334 8.99 10.40 -21.91
C PHE A 334 7.90 9.40 -21.55
N LYS A 335 6.92 9.82 -20.74
CA LYS A 335 5.80 8.96 -20.34
C LYS A 335 4.49 9.63 -20.75
N ALA A 336 3.59 8.87 -21.32
CA ALA A 336 2.23 9.27 -21.63
C ALA A 336 1.26 8.23 -21.08
N ASN A 337 0.32 8.66 -20.25
CA ASN A 337 -0.67 7.79 -19.64
C ASN A 337 -2.06 8.39 -19.87
N ALA A 338 -3.02 7.56 -20.23
CA ALA A 338 -4.41 7.94 -20.38
C ALA A 338 -5.31 6.81 -19.86
N ASP A 339 -6.28 7.18 -19.01
CA ASP A 339 -7.27 6.27 -18.46
C ASP A 339 -8.66 6.85 -18.65
N TYR A 340 -9.61 6.02 -19.02
CA TYR A 340 -11.02 6.34 -19.04
C TYR A 340 -11.79 5.30 -18.23
N CYS A 341 -12.61 5.77 -17.29
CA CYS A 341 -13.46 4.95 -16.45
C CYS A 341 -14.91 5.37 -16.63
N TYR A 342 -15.77 4.42 -16.96
CA TYR A 342 -17.21 4.54 -16.85
C TYR A 342 -17.72 3.58 -15.78
N ASN A 343 -18.56 4.09 -14.88
CA ASN A 343 -19.14 3.27 -13.85
C ASN A 343 -20.59 3.65 -13.58
N ARG A 344 -21.45 2.65 -13.53
CA ARG A 344 -22.81 2.79 -13.06
C ARG A 344 -23.03 1.84 -11.91
N GLU A 345 -23.49 2.35 -10.79
CA GLU A 345 -23.75 1.59 -9.58
C GLU A 345 -25.20 1.74 -9.14
N LYS A 346 -25.74 0.68 -8.57
CA LYS A 346 -27.05 0.69 -7.89
C LYS A 346 -26.89 0.09 -6.49
N SER A 347 -27.59 0.64 -5.53
CA SER A 347 -27.57 0.16 -4.16
C SER A 347 -28.95 0.24 -3.55
N THR A 348 -29.31 -0.75 -2.73
CA THR A 348 -30.54 -0.76 -1.91
C THR A 348 -30.16 -1.12 -0.48
N SER A 349 -30.65 -0.32 0.46
CA SER A 349 -30.39 -0.52 1.89
C SER A 349 -31.53 -0.05 2.75
N SER A 350 -31.67 -0.65 3.93
CA SER A 350 -32.49 -0.14 5.04
C SER A 350 -31.56 0.20 6.19
N SER A 351 -31.74 1.35 6.83
CA SER A 351 -30.89 1.79 7.92
C SER A 351 -31.66 2.46 9.04
N VAL A 352 -31.16 2.31 10.26
CA VAL A 352 -31.59 3.04 11.44
C VAL A 352 -30.38 3.73 12.03
N THR A 353 -30.46 5.07 12.07
CA THR A 353 -29.47 5.89 12.76
C THR A 353 -30.07 6.28 14.13
N GLN A 354 -29.41 5.89 15.21
CA GLN A 354 -29.78 6.28 16.56
C GLN A 354 -28.80 7.35 17.05
N TYR A 355 -29.29 8.56 17.21
CA TYR A 355 -28.55 9.67 17.81
C TYR A 355 -28.73 9.64 19.33
N TYR A 356 -27.64 9.86 20.06
CA TYR A 356 -27.60 9.89 21.51
C TYR A 356 -27.61 11.34 21.98
N LEU A 357 -28.80 11.89 22.25
CA LEU A 357 -29.00 13.25 22.68
C LEU A 357 -29.11 13.34 24.21
N HIS A 358 -29.01 14.55 24.77
CA HIS A 358 -29.08 14.77 26.22
C HIS A 358 -30.48 14.46 26.76
N ASP A 359 -31.52 14.79 26.03
CA ASP A 359 -32.94 14.62 26.36
C ASP A 359 -33.52 13.26 25.95
N GLY A 360 -32.72 12.37 25.37
CA GLY A 360 -33.10 11.04 24.93
C GLY A 360 -32.55 10.64 23.58
N ASN A 361 -32.83 9.44 23.15
CA ASN A 361 -32.36 8.94 21.86
C ASN A 361 -33.34 9.30 20.75
N LYS A 362 -32.79 9.76 19.60
CA LYS A 362 -33.56 10.03 18.38
C LYS A 362 -33.22 9.00 17.33
N ASN A 363 -34.22 8.35 16.78
CA ASN A 363 -34.09 7.34 15.73
C ASN A 363 -34.56 7.90 14.39
N ILE A 364 -33.73 7.74 13.36
CA ILE A 364 -34.03 8.04 11.95
C ILE A 364 -33.97 6.74 11.18
N THR A 365 -35.10 6.37 10.56
CA THR A 365 -35.19 5.18 9.70
C THR A 365 -35.23 5.60 8.24
N GLU A 366 -34.44 4.97 7.41
CA GLU A 366 -34.31 5.27 5.98
C GLU A 366 -34.20 3.98 5.17
N ASP A 367 -35.13 3.79 4.23
CA ASP A 367 -35.01 2.80 3.17
C ASP A 367 -34.56 3.52 1.88
N ASN A 368 -33.40 3.20 1.38
CA ASN A 368 -32.72 3.94 0.32
C ASN A 368 -32.54 3.07 -0.94
N ILE A 369 -32.93 3.59 -2.09
CA ILE A 369 -32.59 3.07 -3.41
C ILE A 369 -31.76 4.13 -4.12
N GLY A 370 -30.46 3.91 -4.18
CA GLY A 370 -29.52 4.84 -4.81
C GLY A 370 -28.97 4.34 -6.14
N LYS A 371 -28.68 5.27 -7.03
CA LYS A 371 -28.01 5.06 -8.32
C LYS A 371 -26.92 6.09 -8.46
N LYS A 372 -25.75 5.67 -8.97
CA LYS A 372 -24.61 6.55 -9.24
C LYS A 372 -24.07 6.29 -10.63
N HIS A 373 -23.75 7.35 -11.37
CA HIS A 373 -23.05 7.29 -12.63
C HIS A 373 -21.77 8.09 -12.52
N ASP A 374 -20.64 7.48 -12.79
CA ASP A 374 -19.34 8.13 -12.79
C ASP A 374 -18.70 8.00 -14.18
N ASN A 375 -18.26 9.12 -14.72
CA ASN A 375 -17.36 9.20 -15.87
C ASN A 375 -16.09 9.87 -15.42
N LYS A 376 -14.93 9.28 -15.71
CA LYS A 376 -13.65 9.83 -15.30
C LYS A 376 -12.62 9.67 -16.41
N LEU A 377 -11.97 10.78 -16.78
CA LEU A 377 -10.85 10.83 -17.71
C LEU A 377 -9.61 11.32 -16.98
N ILE A 378 -8.51 10.55 -17.03
CA ILE A 378 -7.24 10.91 -16.43
C ILE A 378 -6.18 10.88 -17.51
N GLY A 379 -5.45 11.99 -17.68
CA GLY A 379 -4.31 12.09 -18.60
C GLY A 379 -3.05 12.53 -17.85
N SER A 380 -1.88 12.03 -18.23
CA SER A 380 -0.62 12.60 -17.77
C SER A 380 0.49 12.49 -18.80
N LEU A 381 1.30 13.54 -18.90
CA LEU A 381 2.52 13.59 -19.69
C LEU A 381 3.68 13.91 -18.78
N THR A 382 4.73 13.09 -18.81
CA THR A 382 5.92 13.29 -17.97
C THR A 382 7.19 13.24 -18.82
N ILE A 383 8.07 14.19 -18.58
CA ILE A 383 9.45 14.17 -19.06
C ILE A 383 10.34 14.04 -17.83
N GLU A 384 11.20 13.02 -17.81
CA GLU A 384 12.07 12.73 -16.66
C GLU A 384 13.50 12.47 -17.11
N ALA A 385 14.49 13.04 -16.41
CA ALA A 385 15.90 12.69 -16.52
C ALA A 385 16.46 12.44 -15.11
N ASN A 386 16.73 11.17 -14.77
CA ASN A 386 17.20 10.76 -13.45
C ASN A 386 18.67 10.34 -13.51
N GLN A 387 19.56 11.31 -13.32
CA GLN A 387 21.02 11.15 -13.40
C GLN A 387 21.69 11.33 -12.04
N THR A 388 22.95 10.91 -11.89
CA THR A 388 23.70 11.08 -10.65
C THR A 388 24.06 12.53 -10.33
N ARG A 389 24.14 13.39 -11.36
CA ARG A 389 24.50 14.81 -11.20
C ARG A 389 23.30 15.75 -11.24
N TYR A 390 22.21 15.34 -11.84
CA TYR A 390 20.99 16.12 -11.90
C TYR A 390 19.75 15.24 -12.02
N TYR A 391 18.65 15.79 -11.56
CA TYR A 391 17.31 15.27 -11.77
C TYR A 391 16.43 16.35 -12.35
N LEU A 392 15.68 16.01 -13.38
CA LEU A 392 14.64 16.84 -13.99
C LEU A 392 13.39 15.97 -14.09
N SER A 393 12.27 16.48 -13.64
CA SER A 393 10.97 15.90 -13.91
C SER A 393 9.96 17.01 -14.11
N ASN A 394 9.24 16.96 -15.22
CA ASN A 394 8.04 17.78 -15.43
C ASN A 394 6.88 16.86 -15.75
N THR A 395 5.79 17.00 -15.01
CA THR A 395 4.55 16.23 -15.18
C THR A 395 3.37 17.18 -15.30
N LEU A 396 2.69 17.12 -16.42
CA LEU A 396 1.35 17.69 -16.62
C LEU A 396 0.33 16.56 -16.40
N ARG A 397 -0.61 16.74 -15.49
CA ARG A 397 -1.72 15.81 -15.24
C ARG A 397 -3.06 16.53 -15.30
N THR A 398 -4.03 15.87 -15.91
CA THR A 398 -5.42 16.31 -15.98
C THR A 398 -6.31 15.20 -15.46
N GLU A 399 -7.31 15.55 -14.67
CA GLU A 399 -8.32 14.63 -14.17
C GLU A 399 -9.67 15.31 -14.28
N LEU A 400 -10.55 14.77 -15.12
CA LEU A 400 -11.90 15.27 -15.37
C LEU A 400 -12.86 14.18 -14.91
N SER A 401 -13.74 14.49 -13.98
CA SER A 401 -14.77 13.57 -13.52
C SER A 401 -16.15 14.22 -13.54
N TRP A 402 -17.14 13.41 -13.84
CA TRP A 402 -18.57 13.75 -13.81
C TRP A 402 -19.26 12.63 -13.03
N SER A 403 -19.87 12.99 -11.90
CA SER A 403 -20.60 12.07 -11.04
C SER A 403 -22.03 12.57 -10.85
N ASP A 404 -22.99 11.75 -11.24
CA ASP A 404 -24.41 11.98 -11.00
C ASP A 404 -24.92 10.91 -10.00
N ILE A 405 -25.58 11.36 -8.95
CA ILE A 405 -26.15 10.52 -7.90
C ILE A 405 -27.65 10.81 -7.78
N SER A 406 -28.46 9.76 -7.76
CA SER A 406 -29.90 9.84 -7.53
C SER A 406 -30.29 8.87 -6.44
N THR A 407 -31.02 9.35 -5.42
CA THR A 407 -31.49 8.52 -4.31
C THR A 407 -32.97 8.75 -4.06
N ALA A 408 -33.72 7.64 -3.92
CA ALA A 408 -35.12 7.67 -3.48
C ALA A 408 -35.15 7.05 -2.08
N MET A 409 -35.65 7.81 -1.12
CA MET A 409 -35.73 7.41 0.29
C MET A 409 -37.19 7.34 0.74
N THR A 410 -37.48 6.31 1.54
CA THR A 410 -38.72 6.18 2.35
C THR A 410 -38.35 6.02 3.81
N GLY A 411 -39.33 6.10 4.71
CA GLY A 411 -39.09 6.00 6.16
C GLY A 411 -39.48 7.26 6.90
N THR A 412 -38.56 7.81 7.73
CA THR A 412 -38.86 8.97 8.62
C THR A 412 -39.26 10.22 7.84
N LEU A 413 -38.62 10.51 6.71
CA LEU A 413 -38.96 11.63 5.82
C LEU A 413 -38.77 11.17 4.37
N PRO A 414 -39.86 10.75 3.69
CA PRO A 414 -39.79 10.29 2.30
C PRO A 414 -39.34 11.41 1.37
N ASN A 415 -38.32 11.15 0.54
CA ASN A 415 -37.74 12.16 -0.36
C ASN A 415 -37.04 11.53 -1.56
N HIS A 416 -36.79 12.38 -2.55
CA HIS A 416 -35.94 12.10 -3.70
C HIS A 416 -34.84 13.14 -3.79
N GLN A 417 -33.60 12.69 -4.01
CA GLN A 417 -32.46 13.58 -4.11
C GLN A 417 -31.67 13.28 -5.38
N ASP A 418 -31.34 14.33 -6.12
CA ASP A 418 -30.48 14.29 -7.30
C ASP A 418 -29.28 15.20 -7.08
N GLY A 419 -28.08 14.64 -7.10
CA GLY A 419 -26.81 15.34 -6.97
C GLY A 419 -26.00 15.26 -8.26
N ARG A 420 -25.40 16.39 -8.70
CA ARG A 420 -24.42 16.43 -9.77
C ARG A 420 -23.12 16.98 -9.19
N LEU A 421 -22.01 16.21 -9.33
CA LEU A 421 -20.74 16.47 -8.68
C LEU A 421 -19.59 16.36 -9.69
N PRO A 422 -19.51 17.27 -10.69
CA PRO A 422 -18.35 17.30 -11.57
C PRO A 422 -17.13 17.85 -10.82
N ASP A 423 -15.95 17.38 -11.23
CA ASP A 423 -14.66 17.81 -10.67
C ASP A 423 -13.62 17.82 -11.79
N HIS A 424 -13.06 18.98 -12.07
CA HIS A 424 -12.08 19.24 -13.11
C HIS A 424 -10.78 19.71 -12.47
N TYR A 425 -9.73 18.93 -12.61
CA TYR A 425 -8.43 19.18 -12.01
C TYR A 425 -7.31 19.12 -13.03
N VAL A 426 -6.45 20.13 -13.02
CA VAL A 426 -5.24 20.19 -13.85
C VAL A 426 -4.06 20.59 -12.98
N VAL A 427 -2.97 19.86 -13.08
CA VAL A 427 -1.74 20.18 -12.35
C VAL A 427 -0.50 20.06 -13.22
N ASN A 428 0.38 21.04 -13.11
CA ASN A 428 1.75 20.96 -13.62
C ASN A 428 2.72 20.92 -12.45
N ARG A 429 3.61 19.93 -12.45
CA ARG A 429 4.66 19.76 -11.45
C ARG A 429 6.02 19.71 -12.13
N LEU A 430 6.89 20.65 -11.79
CA LEU A 430 8.29 20.70 -12.20
C LEU A 430 9.19 20.47 -10.99
N GLN A 431 10.15 19.59 -11.13
CA GLN A 431 11.19 19.36 -10.13
C GLN A 431 12.56 19.32 -10.79
N LEU A 432 13.46 20.16 -10.31
CA LEU A 432 14.85 20.23 -10.73
C LEU A 432 15.73 20.03 -9.51
N ILE A 433 16.73 19.15 -9.61
CA ILE A 433 17.77 19.02 -8.58
C ILE A 433 19.10 18.93 -9.32
N LYS A 434 20.08 19.74 -8.92
CA LYS A 434 21.42 19.71 -9.50
C LYS A 434 22.47 19.58 -8.41
N ARG A 435 23.39 18.66 -8.60
CA ARG A 435 24.52 18.43 -7.71
C ARG A 435 25.77 19.11 -8.26
N PHE A 436 26.39 19.96 -7.46
CA PHE A 436 27.67 20.62 -7.76
C PHE A 436 28.77 20.00 -6.91
N GLY A 437 29.76 19.41 -7.57
CA GLY A 437 30.78 18.64 -6.87
C GLY A 437 30.20 17.47 -6.09
N LYS A 438 30.76 17.17 -4.92
CA LYS A 438 30.30 16.09 -4.04
C LYS A 438 29.32 16.56 -2.96
N ASN A 439 29.37 17.86 -2.61
CA ASN A 439 28.83 18.35 -1.34
C ASN A 439 27.65 19.33 -1.48
N HIS A 440 27.38 19.85 -2.67
CA HIS A 440 26.38 20.91 -2.87
C HIS A 440 25.25 20.43 -3.74
N LEU A 441 24.01 20.68 -3.30
CA LEU A 441 22.80 20.44 -4.07
C LEU A 441 21.96 21.70 -4.11
N VAL A 442 21.43 22.00 -5.29
CA VAL A 442 20.42 23.02 -5.50
C VAL A 442 19.17 22.34 -6.01
N SER A 443 18.03 22.69 -5.47
CA SER A 443 16.74 22.19 -5.92
C SER A 443 15.81 23.34 -6.26
N PHE A 444 14.95 23.11 -7.22
CA PHE A 444 13.81 23.96 -7.56
C PHE A 444 12.59 23.09 -7.73
N PHE A 445 11.48 23.52 -7.16
CA PHE A 445 10.19 22.85 -7.23
C PHE A 445 9.11 23.87 -7.58
N SER A 446 8.29 23.56 -8.59
CA SER A 446 7.14 24.33 -9.00
C SER A 446 5.93 23.43 -9.11
N LEU A 447 4.83 23.82 -8.50
CA LEU A 447 3.55 23.16 -8.58
C LEU A 447 2.48 24.19 -8.85
N ASN A 448 1.74 23.99 -9.95
CA ASN A 448 0.61 24.84 -10.31
C ASN A 448 -0.61 23.95 -10.49
N GLU A 449 -1.65 24.18 -9.70
CA GLU A 449 -2.90 23.42 -9.71
C GLU A 449 -4.06 24.34 -10.04
N TRP A 450 -4.96 23.88 -10.85
CA TRP A 450 -6.27 24.48 -11.10
C TRP A 450 -7.35 23.43 -10.86
N GLU A 451 -8.37 23.80 -10.12
CA GLU A 451 -9.50 22.94 -9.78
C GLU A 451 -10.82 23.73 -9.91
N ASN A 452 -11.84 23.06 -10.44
CA ASN A 452 -13.19 23.61 -10.56
C ASN A 452 -14.21 22.51 -10.35
N SER A 453 -15.11 22.72 -9.37
CA SER A 453 -16.12 21.73 -8.97
C SER A 453 -17.48 22.39 -8.78
N PRO A 454 -18.24 22.62 -9.87
CA PRO A 454 -19.63 23.06 -9.76
C PRO A 454 -20.51 21.89 -9.29
N GLN A 455 -21.15 22.04 -8.13
CA GLN A 455 -21.98 21.00 -7.51
C GLN A 455 -23.44 21.45 -7.49
N SER A 456 -24.37 20.53 -7.62
CA SER A 456 -25.80 20.81 -7.41
C SER A 456 -26.53 19.69 -6.70
N LEU A 457 -27.49 20.04 -5.88
CA LEU A 457 -28.37 19.14 -5.13
C LEU A 457 -29.81 19.59 -5.31
N THR A 458 -30.67 18.71 -5.80
CA THR A 458 -32.12 18.90 -5.83
C THR A 458 -32.76 17.91 -4.86
N VAL A 459 -33.60 18.38 -3.98
CA VAL A 459 -34.36 17.57 -3.02
C VAL A 459 -35.84 17.82 -3.25
N THR A 460 -36.59 16.74 -3.43
CA THR A 460 -38.07 16.75 -3.53
C THR A 460 -38.59 15.89 -2.39
N VAL A 461 -39.51 16.45 -1.57
CA VAL A 461 -40.06 15.82 -0.39
C VAL A 461 -41.51 15.45 -0.64
N ALA A 462 -41.90 14.25 -0.21
CA ALA A 462 -43.31 13.78 -0.42
C ALA A 462 -44.29 14.36 0.61
N ASP A 463 -43.81 15.02 1.67
CA ASP A 463 -44.62 15.61 2.75
C ASP A 463 -44.86 17.10 2.44
N GLU A 464 -46.14 17.53 2.35
CA GLU A 464 -46.50 18.94 2.10
C GLU A 464 -46.02 19.90 3.20
N SER A 465 -45.69 19.39 4.40
CA SER A 465 -45.13 20.18 5.52
C SER A 465 -43.63 20.49 5.38
N ALA A 466 -42.93 19.74 4.54
CA ALA A 466 -41.52 19.94 4.22
C ALA A 466 -41.40 20.51 2.79
N LYS A 467 -40.37 21.29 2.51
CA LYS A 467 -40.24 22.01 1.23
C LYS A 467 -39.17 21.40 0.34
N ASP A 468 -39.52 21.34 -0.95
CA ASP A 468 -38.55 21.09 -2.02
C ASP A 468 -37.49 22.19 -2.05
N PHE A 469 -36.24 21.81 -2.30
CA PHE A 469 -35.17 22.79 -2.49
C PHE A 469 -34.18 22.38 -3.56
N HIS A 470 -33.53 23.39 -4.14
CA HIS A 470 -32.43 23.22 -5.07
C HIS A 470 -31.24 24.03 -4.61
N GLN A 471 -30.08 23.40 -4.52
CA GLN A 471 -28.80 24.05 -4.18
C GLN A 471 -27.84 24.01 -5.38
N HIS A 472 -27.21 25.15 -5.63
CA HIS A 472 -26.06 25.23 -6.52
C HIS A 472 -24.84 25.73 -5.76
N ILE A 473 -23.67 25.09 -6.00
CA ILE A 473 -22.39 25.49 -5.43
C ILE A 473 -21.37 25.54 -6.55
N GLY A 474 -20.75 26.70 -6.79
CA GLY A 474 -19.59 26.85 -7.66
C GLY A 474 -18.35 27.03 -6.79
N ASP A 475 -17.40 26.13 -6.88
CA ASP A 475 -16.12 26.26 -6.17
C ASP A 475 -14.96 26.08 -7.15
N HIS A 476 -14.09 27.06 -7.22
CA HIS A 476 -12.90 27.01 -8.07
C HIS A 476 -11.68 27.59 -7.36
N ALA A 477 -10.53 27.01 -7.62
CA ALA A 477 -9.28 27.41 -7.01
C ALA A 477 -8.10 27.32 -7.99
N PHE A 478 -7.17 28.23 -7.83
CA PHE A 478 -5.85 28.15 -8.43
C PHE A 478 -4.81 28.20 -7.30
N HIS A 479 -3.96 27.19 -7.25
CA HIS A 479 -2.89 27.06 -6.25
C HIS A 479 -1.54 27.02 -6.95
N SER A 480 -0.59 27.82 -6.48
CA SER A 480 0.79 27.86 -6.98
C SER A 480 1.77 27.75 -5.81
N ARG A 481 2.79 26.89 -5.98
CA ARG A 481 3.85 26.69 -4.99
C ARG A 481 5.20 26.64 -5.68
N GLU A 482 6.08 27.58 -5.33
CA GLU A 482 7.39 27.77 -5.92
C GLU A 482 8.47 27.75 -4.82
N TYR A 483 9.31 26.71 -4.80
CA TYR A 483 10.34 26.54 -3.79
C TYR A 483 11.73 26.36 -4.41
N ALA A 484 12.72 27.02 -3.82
CA ALA A 484 14.13 26.81 -4.09
C ALA A 484 14.82 26.29 -2.83
N GLY A 485 15.72 25.34 -3.00
CA GLY A 485 16.44 24.74 -1.90
C GLY A 485 17.94 24.64 -2.16
N TYR A 486 18.70 24.77 -1.09
CA TYR A 486 20.11 24.50 -1.08
C TYR A 486 20.45 23.51 0.03
N SER A 487 21.26 22.48 -0.31
CA SER A 487 21.75 21.51 0.66
C SER A 487 23.26 21.41 0.61
N PHE A 488 23.86 21.40 1.79
CA PHE A 488 25.31 21.24 1.97
C PHE A 488 25.58 19.96 2.75
N LEU A 489 26.45 19.12 2.17
CA LEU A 489 26.87 17.86 2.76
C LEU A 489 28.29 17.99 3.32
N PHE A 490 28.45 17.69 4.58
CA PHE A 490 29.74 17.64 5.23
C PHE A 490 29.90 16.32 5.99
N HIS A 491 30.70 15.39 5.46
CA HIS A 491 30.84 14.03 6.00
C HIS A 491 29.45 13.34 6.14
N HIS A 492 28.98 13.18 7.37
CA HIS A 492 27.71 12.54 7.72
C HIS A 492 26.59 13.53 8.03
N LEU A 493 26.84 14.82 7.86
CA LEU A 493 25.90 15.90 8.14
C LEU A 493 25.37 16.48 6.83
N ASN A 494 24.06 16.53 6.69
CA ASN A 494 23.35 17.20 5.61
C ASN A 494 22.53 18.36 6.18
N ILE A 495 22.89 19.58 5.83
CA ILE A 495 22.16 20.79 6.18
C ILE A 495 21.44 21.27 4.93
N SER A 496 20.13 21.39 5.00
CA SER A 496 19.30 21.85 3.88
C SER A 496 18.47 23.05 4.31
N LEU A 497 18.39 24.03 3.44
CA LEU A 497 17.50 25.17 3.58
C LEU A 497 16.65 25.24 2.32
N GLU A 498 15.35 25.20 2.48
CA GLU A 498 14.36 25.38 1.41
C GLU A 498 13.53 26.63 1.74
N GLY A 499 13.37 27.51 0.77
CA GLY A 499 12.55 28.70 0.89
C GLY A 499 11.68 28.88 -0.34
N GLY A 500 10.53 29.52 -0.16
CA GLY A 500 9.64 29.73 -1.31
C GLY A 500 8.35 30.44 -0.95
N VAL A 501 7.52 30.51 -1.95
CA VAL A 501 6.23 31.19 -1.90
C VAL A 501 5.14 30.24 -2.34
N GLU A 502 3.99 30.31 -1.68
CA GLU A 502 2.79 29.59 -2.02
C GLU A 502 1.61 30.58 -2.05
N ALA A 503 0.81 30.51 -3.10
CA ALA A 503 -0.38 31.35 -3.25
C ALA A 503 -1.58 30.47 -3.58
N ASN A 504 -2.72 30.80 -3.01
CA ASN A 504 -4.00 30.19 -3.35
C ASN A 504 -5.01 31.28 -3.62
N LEU A 505 -5.69 31.16 -4.74
CA LEU A 505 -6.80 32.02 -5.14
C LEU A 505 -8.04 31.11 -5.23
N ARG A 506 -9.01 31.31 -4.35
CA ARG A 506 -10.21 30.49 -4.30
C ARG A 506 -11.45 31.35 -4.14
N HIS A 507 -12.48 30.98 -4.89
CA HIS A 507 -13.80 31.56 -4.79
C HIS A 507 -14.87 30.47 -4.74
N MET A 508 -15.79 30.56 -3.77
CA MET A 508 -16.94 29.67 -3.60
C MET A 508 -18.21 30.51 -3.53
N GLY A 509 -19.12 30.24 -4.47
CA GLY A 509 -20.49 30.75 -4.44
C GLY A 509 -21.47 29.63 -4.16
N SER A 510 -22.44 29.83 -3.27
CA SER A 510 -23.54 28.88 -3.08
C SER A 510 -24.86 29.58 -2.86
N GLU A 511 -25.92 28.99 -3.35
CA GLU A 511 -27.29 29.46 -3.19
C GLU A 511 -28.27 28.30 -3.08
N VAL A 512 -29.25 28.43 -2.16
CA VAL A 512 -30.35 27.45 -2.00
C VAL A 512 -31.66 28.15 -2.33
N TYR A 513 -32.41 27.57 -3.26
CA TYR A 513 -33.72 28.03 -3.69
C TYR A 513 -34.83 27.11 -3.16
N GLY A 514 -36.06 27.64 -2.96
CA GLY A 514 -37.21 26.88 -2.55
C GLY A 514 -37.53 26.93 -1.05
N LEU A 515 -36.60 27.37 -0.25
CA LEU A 515 -36.78 27.52 1.20
C LEU A 515 -37.22 28.97 1.50
N MET A 516 -38.49 29.18 1.81
CA MET A 516 -38.99 30.48 2.32
C MET A 516 -39.00 30.45 3.85
N ASN A 517 -38.57 31.55 4.49
CA ASN A 517 -38.59 31.77 5.96
C ASN A 517 -37.57 30.92 6.79
N LEU A 518 -36.35 30.71 6.29
CA LEU A 518 -35.24 30.35 7.15
C LEU A 518 -34.72 31.59 7.85
N GLU A 519 -34.54 31.55 9.18
CA GLU A 519 -33.86 32.58 9.95
C GLU A 519 -32.39 32.73 9.56
N ASP A 520 -31.82 31.67 8.96
CA ASP A 520 -30.41 31.57 8.55
C ASP A 520 -30.23 31.94 7.08
N SER A 521 -29.13 32.63 6.76
CA SER A 521 -28.71 32.85 5.36
C SER A 521 -28.41 31.53 4.65
N VAL A 522 -28.91 31.41 3.43
CA VAL A 522 -28.66 30.27 2.52
C VAL A 522 -27.83 30.64 1.29
N PHE A 523 -27.21 31.81 1.35
CA PHE A 523 -26.36 32.36 0.30
C PHE A 523 -24.92 32.53 0.79
N ASN A 524 -23.96 32.12 -0.04
CA ASN A 524 -22.55 32.33 0.20
C ASN A 524 -21.89 32.92 -1.04
N ASP A 525 -21.04 33.90 -0.83
CA ASP A 525 -20.12 34.48 -1.82
C ASP A 525 -18.77 34.68 -1.11
N VAL A 526 -17.88 33.69 -1.22
CA VAL A 526 -16.74 33.54 -0.33
C VAL A 526 -15.45 33.53 -1.14
N THR A 527 -14.59 34.50 -0.87
CA THR A 527 -13.20 34.50 -1.36
C THR A 527 -12.25 34.17 -0.21
N THR A 528 -11.46 33.12 -0.37
CA THR A 528 -10.45 32.69 0.61
C THR A 528 -9.08 32.57 -0.03
N ASN A 529 -8.43 33.72 -0.24
CA ASN A 529 -7.09 33.76 -0.82
C ASN A 529 -6.03 33.73 0.28
N TYR A 530 -4.85 33.20 -0.03
CA TYR A 530 -3.71 33.32 0.86
C TYR A 530 -2.39 33.42 0.11
N LEU A 531 -1.41 34.02 0.77
CA LEU A 531 -0.01 34.07 0.38
C LEU A 531 0.85 33.58 1.54
N ILE A 532 1.65 32.55 1.29
CA ILE A 532 2.59 31.97 2.24
C ILE A 532 4.02 32.28 1.78
N MET A 533 4.84 32.82 2.68
CA MET A 533 6.29 32.85 2.55
C MET A 533 6.86 31.82 3.52
N GLN A 534 7.54 30.82 3.01
CA GLN A 534 8.03 29.69 3.80
C GLN A 534 9.55 29.62 3.79
N LEU A 535 10.12 29.26 4.96
CA LEU A 535 11.51 28.85 5.14
C LEU A 535 11.55 27.54 5.91
N SER A 536 12.23 26.53 5.38
CA SER A 536 12.24 25.18 5.95
C SER A 536 13.70 24.69 6.14
N PRO A 537 14.34 25.01 7.28
CA PRO A 537 15.60 24.40 7.65
C PRO A 537 15.43 22.90 7.97
N LYS A 538 16.37 22.10 7.51
CA LYS A 538 16.47 20.68 7.81
C LYS A 538 17.93 20.32 8.10
N ILE A 539 18.16 19.55 9.17
CA ILE A 539 19.42 18.97 9.52
C ILE A 539 19.26 17.45 9.57
N GLU A 540 20.10 16.73 8.87
CA GLU A 540 20.14 15.28 8.90
C GLU A 540 21.56 14.82 9.22
N TYR A 541 21.74 14.09 10.32
CA TYR A 541 23.04 13.62 10.79
C TYR A 541 23.03 12.10 10.93
N ALA A 542 23.94 11.45 10.20
CA ALA A 542 24.13 10.00 10.26
C ALA A 542 25.40 9.69 11.05
N ILE A 543 25.27 8.99 12.18
CA ILE A 543 26.39 8.57 13.03
C ILE A 543 26.25 7.10 13.39
N GLY A 544 27.18 6.30 12.88
CA GLY A 544 27.15 4.85 13.09
C GLY A 544 25.82 4.24 12.66
N GLN A 545 25.06 3.72 13.62
CA GLN A 545 23.76 3.07 13.40
C GLN A 545 22.57 4.04 13.54
N PHE A 546 22.82 5.32 13.81
CA PHE A 546 21.78 6.33 14.04
C PHE A 546 21.68 7.29 12.86
N VAL A 547 20.45 7.70 12.55
CA VAL A 547 20.14 8.84 11.69
C VAL A 547 19.19 9.76 12.45
N ILE A 548 19.62 10.99 12.68
CA ILE A 548 18.86 12.01 13.38
C ILE A 548 18.44 13.05 12.34
N THR A 549 17.16 13.35 12.24
CA THR A 549 16.63 14.36 11.33
C THR A 549 15.82 15.37 12.14
N ALA A 550 16.22 16.62 12.12
CA ALA A 550 15.48 17.76 12.63
C ALA A 550 15.01 18.64 11.49
N ARG A 551 13.76 19.07 11.51
CA ARG A 551 13.16 19.95 10.51
C ARG A 551 12.18 20.89 11.21
N ASP A 552 12.18 22.17 10.80
CA ASP A 552 11.18 23.16 11.25
C ASP A 552 10.73 24.04 10.09
N PRO A 553 9.69 23.66 9.32
CA PRO A 553 9.07 24.54 8.35
C PRO A 553 8.40 25.71 9.09
N MET A 554 8.86 26.92 8.82
CA MET A 554 8.32 28.17 9.33
C MET A 554 7.70 28.95 8.19
N SER A 555 6.51 29.49 8.39
CA SER A 555 5.83 30.29 7.37
C SER A 555 5.15 31.51 7.95
N LEU A 556 5.28 32.61 7.24
CA LEU A 556 4.42 33.78 7.40
C LEU A 556 3.32 33.66 6.36
N THR A 557 2.10 33.53 6.84
CA THR A 557 0.91 33.37 5.98
C THR A 557 0.01 34.58 6.12
N ARG A 558 -0.36 35.17 5.01
CA ARG A 558 -1.34 36.23 4.95
C ARG A 558 -2.58 35.73 4.21
N TYR A 559 -3.73 35.84 4.91
CA TYR A 559 -5.05 35.45 4.41
C TYR A 559 -5.84 36.69 4.03
N PHE A 560 -6.59 36.59 2.94
CA PHE A 560 -7.43 37.64 2.40
C PHE A 560 -8.84 37.09 2.25
N PHE A 561 -9.77 37.66 3.00
CA PHE A 561 -11.18 37.27 3.02
C PHE A 561 -12.04 38.47 2.58
N ASN A 562 -13.12 38.17 1.83
CA ASN A 562 -14.14 39.18 1.50
C ASN A 562 -15.25 39.27 2.55
N GLN A 563 -15.23 38.37 3.57
CA GLN A 563 -16.18 38.36 4.67
C GLN A 563 -15.78 39.32 5.81
N ARG A 564 -16.66 39.38 6.85
CA ARG A 564 -16.47 40.20 8.06
C ARG A 564 -15.18 39.90 8.85
N ILE A 565 -14.61 38.69 8.66
CA ILE A 565 -13.35 38.25 9.28
C ILE A 565 -12.20 39.23 8.97
N GLY A 566 -12.19 39.83 7.77
CA GLY A 566 -11.10 40.68 7.31
C GLY A 566 -9.78 39.93 7.14
N ASN A 567 -8.74 40.65 6.74
CA ASN A 567 -7.43 40.03 6.46
C ASN A 567 -6.75 39.59 7.77
N GLN A 568 -6.17 38.38 7.72
CA GLN A 568 -5.45 37.78 8.83
C GLN A 568 -3.98 37.54 8.49
N SER A 569 -3.10 37.55 9.46
CA SER A 569 -1.69 37.20 9.29
C SER A 569 -1.26 36.28 10.42
N GLU A 570 -0.67 35.14 10.07
CA GLU A 570 -0.26 34.13 11.01
C GLU A 570 1.19 33.69 10.80
N TRP A 571 1.91 33.55 11.91
CA TRP A 571 3.19 32.88 11.93
C TRP A 571 2.98 31.41 12.30
N LEU A 572 3.22 30.52 11.35
CA LEU A 572 3.02 29.09 11.53
C LEU A 572 4.37 28.38 11.54
N HIS A 573 4.52 27.37 12.39
CA HIS A 573 5.71 26.52 12.41
C HIS A 573 5.31 25.07 12.71
N ALA A 574 6.14 24.13 12.23
CA ALA A 574 5.86 22.70 12.35
C ALA A 574 7.15 21.90 12.63
N PRO A 575 7.78 22.11 13.81
CA PRO A 575 9.01 21.42 14.17
C PRO A 575 8.82 19.92 14.30
N SER A 576 9.79 19.16 13.83
CA SER A 576 9.83 17.71 14.00
C SER A 576 11.25 17.21 14.22
N LEU A 577 11.40 16.23 15.11
CA LEU A 577 12.63 15.50 15.36
C LEU A 577 12.37 14.01 15.13
N LYS A 578 13.12 13.40 14.24
CA LYS A 578 13.08 11.95 13.98
C LYS A 578 14.43 11.35 14.29
N ILE A 579 14.44 10.31 15.09
CA ILE A 579 15.62 9.49 15.38
C ILE A 579 15.36 8.09 14.84
N ARG A 580 16.26 7.59 14.01
CA ARG A 580 16.25 6.20 13.55
C ARG A 580 17.51 5.53 14.06
N TRP A 581 17.35 4.34 14.63
CA TRP A 581 18.41 3.48 15.10
C TRP A 581 18.31 2.11 14.42
N GLN A 582 19.38 1.67 13.81
CA GLN A 582 19.46 0.39 13.10
C GLN A 582 20.62 -0.44 13.66
N PRO A 583 20.41 -1.14 14.81
CA PRO A 583 21.48 -1.89 15.46
C PRO A 583 22.03 -3.05 14.62
N THR A 584 21.22 -3.58 13.73
CA THR A 584 21.61 -4.64 12.79
C THR A 584 20.98 -4.39 11.43
N GLY A 585 21.42 -5.08 10.37
CA GLY A 585 20.76 -5.06 9.07
C GLY A 585 19.31 -5.59 9.09
N ARG A 586 18.90 -6.25 10.19
CA ARG A 586 17.59 -6.91 10.34
C ARG A 586 16.60 -6.15 11.22
N LEU A 587 17.07 -5.26 12.09
CA LEU A 587 16.25 -4.58 13.09
C LEU A 587 16.40 -3.07 12.97
N SER A 588 15.28 -2.35 12.91
CA SER A 588 15.27 -0.90 12.89
C SER A 588 14.20 -0.35 13.84
N PHE A 589 14.55 0.73 14.51
CA PHE A 589 13.68 1.53 15.36
C PHE A 589 13.61 2.94 14.81
N SER A 590 12.45 3.57 14.88
CA SER A 590 12.36 5.02 14.65
C SER A 590 11.36 5.64 15.58
N VAL A 591 11.69 6.82 16.10
CA VAL A 591 10.82 7.66 16.91
C VAL A 591 10.77 9.03 16.27
N ARG A 592 9.58 9.61 16.20
CA ARG A 592 9.37 10.99 15.73
C ARG A 592 8.54 11.73 16.77
N ALA A 593 8.99 12.90 17.15
CA ALA A 593 8.21 13.89 17.87
C ALA A 593 7.94 15.07 16.94
N SER A 594 6.73 15.60 16.95
CA SER A 594 6.32 16.74 16.12
C SER A 594 5.35 17.65 16.85
N ALA A 595 5.37 18.92 16.47
CA ALA A 595 4.36 19.89 16.85
C ALA A 595 3.99 20.71 15.61
N ASN A 596 2.78 21.24 15.57
CA ASN A 596 2.34 22.12 14.51
C ASN A 596 1.27 23.10 14.99
N LYS A 597 1.18 24.22 14.30
CA LYS A 597 0.06 25.16 14.37
C LYS A 597 -0.60 25.18 13.00
N SER A 598 -1.89 24.97 12.95
CA SER A 598 -2.66 24.87 11.69
C SER A 598 -3.86 25.81 11.73
N PRO A 599 -4.16 26.54 10.65
CA PRO A 599 -5.38 27.32 10.55
C PRO A 599 -6.60 26.39 10.48
N ILE A 600 -7.79 26.96 10.69
CA ILE A 600 -9.07 26.34 10.32
C ILE A 600 -9.01 25.91 8.84
N ASP A 601 -9.74 24.86 8.49
CA ASP A 601 -9.94 24.53 7.08
C ASP A 601 -10.64 25.70 6.38
N LEU A 602 -9.99 26.29 5.38
CA LEU A 602 -10.50 27.45 4.68
C LEU A 602 -11.82 27.19 3.92
N HIS A 603 -12.14 25.92 3.68
CA HIS A 603 -13.41 25.50 3.12
C HIS A 603 -14.57 25.60 4.12
N ASP A 604 -14.28 25.65 5.40
CA ASP A 604 -15.27 25.84 6.46
C ASP A 604 -15.50 27.34 6.79
N ILE A 605 -14.87 28.26 6.09
CA ILE A 605 -15.10 29.70 6.25
C ILE A 605 -16.20 30.15 5.31
N HIS A 606 -17.43 30.18 5.83
CA HIS A 606 -18.62 30.74 5.17
C HIS A 606 -19.75 30.95 6.18
N ASP A 607 -20.62 31.92 5.97
CA ASP A 607 -21.67 32.31 6.92
C ASP A 607 -22.99 31.62 6.66
N GLY A 608 -23.34 31.43 5.37
CA GLY A 608 -24.60 30.81 4.98
C GLY A 608 -24.58 29.30 5.09
N LEU A 609 -25.75 28.71 5.26
CA LEU A 609 -25.95 27.26 5.28
C LEU A 609 -25.69 26.64 3.91
N THR A 610 -25.08 25.47 3.89
CA THR A 610 -24.99 24.58 2.73
C THR A 610 -25.62 23.23 3.08
N ALA A 611 -26.46 22.69 2.19
CA ALA A 611 -27.06 21.38 2.36
C ALA A 611 -26.12 20.28 1.87
N SER A 612 -25.84 19.31 2.71
CA SER A 612 -25.11 18.11 2.31
C SER A 612 -26.04 17.03 1.75
N ASN A 613 -27.25 16.92 2.28
CA ASN A 613 -28.32 16.08 1.84
C ASN A 613 -29.66 16.65 2.31
N TYR A 614 -30.73 15.90 2.19
CA TYR A 614 -32.09 16.35 2.50
C TYR A 614 -32.31 16.88 3.92
N ARG A 615 -31.43 16.54 4.90
CA ARG A 615 -31.58 16.89 6.33
C ARG A 615 -30.28 17.36 7.01
N SER A 616 -29.15 17.27 6.36
CA SER A 616 -27.85 17.63 6.94
C SER A 616 -27.37 18.95 6.37
N TRP A 617 -27.24 19.95 7.22
CA TRP A 617 -26.87 21.31 6.87
C TRP A 617 -25.56 21.65 7.54
N TYR A 618 -24.71 22.39 6.85
CA TYR A 618 -23.45 22.89 7.38
C TYR A 618 -23.44 24.39 7.38
N ARG A 619 -23.18 24.97 8.55
CA ARG A 619 -22.78 26.35 8.72
C ARG A 619 -21.28 26.36 8.96
N GLY A 620 -20.55 27.10 8.13
CA GLY A 620 -19.12 27.30 8.34
C GLY A 620 -18.82 28.15 9.58
N SER A 621 -17.59 28.59 9.69
CA SER A 621 -17.14 29.50 10.72
C SER A 621 -17.12 30.93 10.21
N ASP A 622 -17.67 31.85 10.95
CA ASP A 622 -17.55 33.31 10.76
C ASP A 622 -16.24 33.87 11.30
N CYS A 623 -15.37 33.02 11.86
CA CYS A 623 -14.13 33.41 12.53
C CYS A 623 -12.94 32.63 11.99
N PHE A 624 -11.80 33.28 11.86
CA PHE A 624 -10.52 32.67 11.63
C PHE A 624 -9.83 32.30 12.94
N TYR A 625 -9.36 31.06 13.05
CA TYR A 625 -8.61 30.59 14.21
C TYR A 625 -7.53 29.61 13.83
N THR A 626 -6.62 29.34 14.75
CA THR A 626 -5.58 28.33 14.59
C THR A 626 -5.65 27.31 15.71
N SER A 627 -5.42 26.05 15.35
CA SER A 627 -5.33 24.93 16.28
C SER A 627 -3.87 24.50 16.46
N SER A 628 -3.52 23.98 17.63
CA SER A 628 -2.19 23.44 17.91
C SER A 628 -2.23 21.93 18.00
N GLY A 629 -1.29 21.27 17.32
CA GLY A 629 -1.12 19.84 17.32
C GLY A 629 0.23 19.40 17.88
N LYS A 630 0.27 18.23 18.55
CA LYS A 630 1.49 17.54 18.97
C LYS A 630 1.36 16.07 18.61
N GLY A 631 2.45 15.46 18.18
CA GLY A 631 2.48 14.06 17.78
C GLY A 631 3.72 13.35 18.29
N LEU A 632 3.55 12.08 18.67
CA LEU A 632 4.63 11.16 18.99
C LEU A 632 4.38 9.85 18.26
N ASP A 633 5.31 9.48 17.38
CA ASP A 633 5.24 8.25 16.57
C ASP A 633 6.43 7.34 16.89
N GLY A 634 6.19 6.06 17.05
CA GLY A 634 7.21 5.03 17.20
C GLY A 634 7.00 3.91 16.18
N ASN A 635 8.08 3.43 15.57
CA ASN A 635 8.03 2.31 14.65
C ASN A 635 9.19 1.35 14.91
N VAL A 636 8.91 0.05 14.88
CA VAL A 636 9.89 -1.04 14.95
C VAL A 636 9.66 -1.93 13.75
N ALA A 637 10.72 -2.28 13.03
CA ALA A 637 10.68 -3.25 11.94
C ALA A 637 11.79 -4.29 12.10
N TYR A 638 11.42 -5.55 11.98
CA TYR A 638 12.32 -6.71 12.00
C TYR A 638 12.17 -7.53 10.74
N ARG A 639 13.28 -7.94 10.16
CA ARG A 639 13.32 -8.85 9.02
C ARG A 639 14.44 -9.88 9.15
N ASN A 640 14.14 -11.09 8.76
CA ASN A 640 15.13 -12.13 8.56
C ASN A 640 14.67 -12.98 7.35
N GLY A 641 15.10 -12.57 6.15
CA GLY A 641 14.73 -13.21 4.88
C GLY A 641 15.17 -14.67 4.83
N ALA A 642 16.35 -15.00 5.38
CA ALA A 642 16.88 -16.36 5.39
C ALA A 642 16.01 -17.33 6.22
N GLN A 643 15.43 -16.85 7.33
CA GLN A 643 14.55 -17.64 8.20
C GLN A 643 13.06 -17.36 7.93
N GLY A 644 12.73 -16.46 6.99
CA GLY A 644 11.37 -16.10 6.62
C GLY A 644 10.58 -15.36 7.71
N TRP A 645 11.23 -14.66 8.65
CA TRP A 645 10.58 -13.85 9.68
C TRP A 645 10.50 -12.39 9.27
N PHE A 646 9.29 -11.82 9.36
CA PHE A 646 9.01 -10.42 9.10
C PHE A 646 8.06 -9.89 10.17
N GLY A 647 8.34 -8.72 10.71
CA GLY A 647 7.50 -8.08 11.71
C GLY A 647 7.65 -6.58 11.69
N ASN A 648 6.57 -5.88 11.97
CA ASN A 648 6.58 -4.45 12.25
C ASN A 648 5.57 -4.09 13.31
N ALA A 649 5.89 -3.07 14.11
CA ALA A 649 4.97 -2.46 15.05
C ALA A 649 5.06 -0.94 14.93
N PHE A 650 3.92 -0.29 14.97
CA PHE A 650 3.77 1.16 14.91
C PHE A 650 2.86 1.63 16.03
N VAL A 651 3.23 2.71 16.71
CA VAL A 651 2.42 3.40 17.70
C VAL A 651 2.46 4.90 17.40
N SER A 652 1.30 5.52 17.38
CA SER A 652 1.15 6.96 17.20
C SER A 652 0.22 7.50 18.28
N LYS A 653 0.59 8.62 18.88
CA LYS A 653 -0.28 9.38 19.76
C LYS A 653 -0.26 10.86 19.35
N SER A 654 -1.44 11.43 19.13
CA SER A 654 -1.62 12.83 18.79
C SER A 654 -2.54 13.53 19.76
N TRP A 655 -2.26 14.80 19.95
CA TRP A 655 -3.06 15.76 20.74
C TRP A 655 -3.32 16.97 19.87
N THR A 656 -4.56 17.42 19.83
CA THR A 656 -4.96 18.64 19.12
C THR A 656 -5.77 19.52 20.09
N ASN A 657 -5.40 20.76 20.20
CA ASN A 657 -6.17 21.76 20.94
C ASN A 657 -6.69 22.80 19.95
N SER A 658 -7.98 23.08 20.02
CA SER A 658 -8.68 24.04 19.17
C SER A 658 -9.48 25.02 20.03
N PRO A 659 -9.51 26.33 19.71
CA PRO A 659 -10.37 27.30 20.38
C PRO A 659 -11.84 27.18 19.93
N TYR A 660 -12.13 26.40 18.89
CA TYR A 660 -13.48 26.15 18.39
C TYR A 660 -13.80 24.66 18.43
N GLN A 661 -15.05 24.38 18.68
CA GLN A 661 -15.60 23.05 18.84
C GLN A 661 -16.70 22.81 17.81
N GLN A 662 -16.75 21.62 17.23
CA GLN A 662 -17.86 21.24 16.37
C GLN A 662 -19.13 21.06 17.18
N ALA A 663 -20.21 21.68 16.72
CA ALA A 663 -21.55 21.55 17.26
C ALA A 663 -22.46 20.80 16.28
N GLN A 664 -23.45 20.09 16.83
CA GLN A 664 -24.49 19.40 16.13
C GLN A 664 -25.81 19.71 16.80
N ASP A 665 -26.70 20.42 16.10
CA ASP A 665 -27.99 20.86 16.64
C ASP A 665 -29.12 20.24 15.85
N PHE A 666 -30.17 19.78 16.54
CA PHE A 666 -31.35 19.18 15.96
C PHE A 666 -32.49 20.17 15.89
N ARG A 667 -32.95 20.47 14.67
CA ARG A 667 -34.16 21.27 14.40
C ARG A 667 -35.22 20.39 13.70
N GLY A 668 -36.13 19.80 14.50
CA GLY A 668 -37.02 18.80 13.93
C GLY A 668 -36.25 17.59 13.40
N ASN A 669 -36.36 17.29 12.11
CA ASN A 669 -35.59 16.22 11.47
C ASN A 669 -34.27 16.69 10.85
N ASP A 670 -34.05 18.01 10.79
CA ASP A 670 -32.82 18.58 10.27
C ASP A 670 -31.69 18.54 11.31
N ILE A 671 -30.46 18.43 10.83
CA ILE A 671 -29.26 18.43 11.63
C ILE A 671 -28.37 19.55 11.09
N ILE A 672 -28.05 20.52 11.94
CA ILE A 672 -27.17 21.62 11.62
C ILE A 672 -25.82 21.36 12.28
N TYR A 673 -24.79 21.28 11.47
CA TYR A 673 -23.39 21.22 11.91
C TYR A 673 -22.81 22.63 11.84
N SER A 674 -22.19 23.07 12.94
CA SER A 674 -21.57 24.39 13.04
C SER A 674 -20.26 24.34 13.84
N TRP A 675 -19.58 25.49 13.93
CA TRP A 675 -18.39 25.68 14.75
C TRP A 675 -18.70 26.70 15.84
N GLU A 676 -18.55 26.29 17.09
CA GLU A 676 -18.83 27.15 18.27
C GLU A 676 -17.54 27.53 19.01
N SER A 677 -17.44 28.78 19.45
CA SER A 677 -16.30 29.27 20.23
C SER A 677 -16.27 28.60 21.62
N ASN A 678 -15.57 27.48 21.69
CA ASN A 678 -15.37 26.72 22.92
C ASN A 678 -14.07 25.93 22.84
N ASN A 679 -13.17 26.13 23.80
CA ASN A 679 -11.90 25.41 23.82
C ASN A 679 -12.11 23.89 23.92
N THR A 680 -11.54 23.17 23.00
CA THR A 680 -11.62 21.70 22.97
C THR A 680 -10.27 21.06 22.77
N SER A 681 -10.13 19.82 23.26
CA SER A 681 -8.97 18.99 23.00
C SER A 681 -9.36 17.60 22.46
N ALA A 682 -8.70 17.19 21.40
CA ALA A 682 -8.82 15.85 20.85
C ALA A 682 -7.54 15.07 21.11
N GLN A 683 -7.67 13.77 21.42
CA GLN A 683 -6.56 12.84 21.58
C GLN A 683 -6.83 11.60 20.77
N ASN A 684 -5.82 11.17 20.00
CA ASN A 684 -5.90 9.93 19.25
C ASN A 684 -4.68 9.06 19.55
N VAL A 685 -4.93 7.78 19.76
CA VAL A 685 -3.89 6.75 19.89
C VAL A 685 -4.16 5.68 18.86
N THR A 686 -3.14 5.34 18.07
CA THR A 686 -3.20 4.23 17.12
C THR A 686 -2.00 3.33 17.36
N ALA A 687 -2.22 2.05 17.53
CA ALA A 687 -1.17 1.05 17.56
C ALA A 687 -1.49 -0.07 16.55
N LEU A 688 -0.48 -0.50 15.81
CA LEU A 688 -0.57 -1.57 14.82
C LEU A 688 0.64 -2.48 14.99
N ALA A 689 0.44 -3.79 14.97
CA ALA A 689 1.52 -4.76 14.94
C ALA A 689 1.20 -5.87 13.93
N ASN A 690 2.17 -6.24 13.11
CA ASN A 690 2.09 -7.35 12.18
C ASN A 690 3.32 -8.24 12.36
N ILE A 691 3.12 -9.53 12.37
CA ILE A 691 4.20 -10.52 12.34
C ILE A 691 3.83 -11.61 11.34
N SER A 692 4.80 -12.05 10.56
CA SER A 692 4.61 -13.17 9.64
C SER A 692 5.84 -14.04 9.53
N LYS A 693 5.61 -15.34 9.30
CA LYS A 693 6.65 -16.34 9.10
C LYS A 693 6.35 -17.21 7.91
N THR A 694 7.38 -17.49 7.12
CA THR A 694 7.33 -18.52 6.08
C THR A 694 7.42 -19.90 6.71
N LEU A 695 6.55 -20.81 6.32
CA LEU A 695 6.51 -22.21 6.75
C LEU A 695 6.97 -23.11 5.59
N ASP A 696 8.21 -23.59 5.65
CA ASP A 696 8.80 -24.31 4.52
C ASP A 696 8.17 -25.68 4.28
N PHE A 697 7.74 -26.36 5.34
CA PHE A 697 7.12 -27.69 5.28
C PHE A 697 5.78 -27.72 4.53
N ILE A 698 5.03 -26.59 4.53
CA ILE A 698 3.78 -26.44 3.75
C ILE A 698 3.93 -25.42 2.61
N ARG A 699 5.14 -24.91 2.35
CA ARG A 699 5.39 -23.84 1.38
C ARG A 699 4.41 -22.66 1.54
N GLY A 700 4.15 -22.29 2.79
CA GLY A 700 3.10 -21.36 3.15
C GLY A 700 3.59 -20.24 4.05
N VAL A 701 2.65 -19.43 4.52
CA VAL A 701 2.89 -18.29 5.41
C VAL A 701 1.87 -18.31 6.53
N ILE A 702 2.31 -18.10 7.76
CA ILE A 702 1.48 -17.74 8.91
C ILE A 702 1.70 -16.27 9.24
N GLY A 703 0.64 -15.55 9.57
CA GLY A 703 0.72 -14.13 9.95
C GLY A 703 -0.32 -13.75 10.97
N PHE A 704 0.02 -12.80 11.84
CA PHE A 704 -0.87 -12.21 12.85
C PHE A 704 -0.80 -10.69 12.74
N THR A 705 -1.96 -10.05 12.93
CA THR A 705 -2.12 -8.59 12.94
C THR A 705 -2.89 -8.19 14.19
N GLY A 706 -2.40 -7.19 14.91
CA GLY A 706 -3.11 -6.54 16.00
C GLY A 706 -3.22 -5.06 15.73
N ALA A 707 -4.41 -4.47 15.93
CA ALA A 707 -4.59 -3.03 15.84
C ALA A 707 -5.43 -2.52 17.02
N TYR A 708 -5.04 -1.38 17.56
CA TYR A 708 -5.72 -0.65 18.60
C TYR A 708 -5.89 0.80 18.14
N ARG A 709 -7.09 1.33 18.24
CA ARG A 709 -7.39 2.73 18.00
C ARG A 709 -8.22 3.26 19.14
N HIS A 710 -7.83 4.39 19.72
CA HIS A 710 -8.57 5.11 20.72
C HIS A 710 -8.65 6.59 20.35
N SER A 711 -9.85 7.14 20.31
CA SER A 711 -10.13 8.55 20.08
C SER A 711 -10.91 9.12 21.24
N ARG A 712 -10.53 10.30 21.67
CA ARG A 712 -11.24 11.09 22.69
C ARG A 712 -11.40 12.50 22.17
N ILE A 713 -12.65 12.96 22.07
CA ILE A 713 -13.00 14.30 21.60
C ILE A 713 -14.24 14.80 22.34
N THR A 714 -14.32 16.09 22.60
CA THR A 714 -15.54 16.73 23.10
C THR A 714 -16.23 17.43 21.93
N MET A 715 -17.53 17.24 21.79
CA MET A 715 -18.39 17.86 20.80
C MET A 715 -19.58 18.50 21.50
N LEU A 716 -20.21 19.50 20.89
CA LEU A 716 -21.49 20.05 21.36
C LEU A 716 -22.62 19.30 20.68
N SER A 717 -23.62 18.86 21.47
CA SER A 717 -24.87 18.30 20.99
C SER A 717 -26.02 19.11 21.61
N ASP A 718 -26.77 19.82 20.79
CA ASP A 718 -27.80 20.79 21.25
C ASP A 718 -27.29 21.71 22.35
N GLY A 719 -26.09 22.31 22.16
CA GLY A 719 -25.43 23.20 23.10
C GLY A 719 -24.81 22.52 24.31
N VAL A 720 -24.93 21.20 24.50
CA VAL A 720 -24.38 20.49 25.66
C VAL A 720 -23.04 19.81 25.31
N PRO A 721 -21.93 20.16 26.04
CA PRO A 721 -20.64 19.50 25.81
C PRO A 721 -20.70 18.02 26.14
N THR A 722 -20.43 17.18 25.14
CA THR A 722 -20.44 15.73 25.24
C THR A 722 -19.06 15.17 24.91
N LEU A 723 -18.43 14.55 25.92
CA LEU A 723 -17.13 13.88 25.76
C LEU A 723 -17.34 12.50 25.19
N THR A 724 -16.89 12.27 23.96
CA THR A 724 -16.92 10.95 23.32
C THR A 724 -15.57 10.23 23.44
N ARG A 725 -15.62 8.92 23.66
CA ARG A 725 -14.48 8.02 23.70
C ARG A 725 -14.78 6.81 22.84
N GLN A 726 -14.12 6.72 21.71
CA GLN A 726 -14.27 5.57 20.81
C GLN A 726 -13.02 4.69 20.87
N THR A 727 -13.21 3.40 21.14
CA THR A 727 -12.09 2.45 21.18
C THR A 727 -12.38 1.28 20.27
N THR A 728 -11.43 0.94 19.39
CA THR A 728 -11.54 -0.21 18.49
C THR A 728 -10.31 -1.09 18.64
N TYR A 729 -10.53 -2.38 18.88
CA TYR A 729 -9.53 -3.43 18.82
C TYR A 729 -9.79 -4.26 17.58
N ARG A 730 -8.73 -4.61 16.84
CA ARG A 730 -8.78 -5.56 15.73
C ARG A 730 -7.68 -6.60 15.90
N TYR A 731 -8.04 -7.86 15.73
CA TYR A 731 -7.13 -9.00 15.76
C TYR A 731 -7.33 -9.79 14.49
N GLY A 732 -6.26 -10.02 13.75
CA GLY A 732 -6.28 -10.78 12.50
C GLY A 732 -5.29 -11.93 12.53
N GLY A 733 -5.63 -13.03 11.87
CA GLY A 733 -4.74 -14.16 11.66
C GLY A 733 -4.89 -14.67 10.24
N ARG A 734 -3.78 -15.02 9.61
CA ARG A 734 -3.76 -15.68 8.30
C ARG A 734 -2.85 -16.89 8.31
N LEU A 735 -3.29 -17.94 7.65
CA LEU A 735 -2.50 -19.14 7.40
C LEU A 735 -2.79 -19.62 5.99
N ASN A 736 -1.77 -19.83 5.20
CA ASN A 736 -1.93 -20.42 3.89
C ASN A 736 -0.76 -21.38 3.59
N GLY A 737 -0.99 -22.39 2.77
CA GLY A 737 0.06 -23.29 2.36
C GLY A 737 -0.42 -24.54 1.63
N ASN A 738 0.53 -25.23 1.02
CA ASN A 738 0.32 -26.53 0.38
C ASN A 738 0.42 -27.65 1.41
N VAL A 739 -0.71 -28.20 1.84
CA VAL A 739 -0.77 -29.37 2.73
C VAL A 739 -0.23 -30.62 2.02
N SER A 740 -0.47 -30.71 0.72
CA SER A 740 0.09 -31.69 -0.17
C SER A 740 0.36 -31.11 -1.57
N ARG A 741 0.88 -31.91 -2.51
CA ARG A 741 1.12 -31.47 -3.90
C ARG A 741 -0.16 -31.11 -4.65
N TRP A 742 -1.30 -31.63 -4.20
CA TRP A 742 -2.61 -31.46 -4.83
C TRP A 742 -3.60 -30.66 -3.99
N LEU A 743 -3.25 -30.30 -2.72
CA LEU A 743 -4.12 -29.59 -1.79
C LEU A 743 -3.45 -28.33 -1.23
N PHE A 744 -4.04 -27.18 -1.50
CA PHE A 744 -3.72 -25.91 -0.89
C PHE A 744 -4.88 -25.46 0.02
N LEU A 745 -4.57 -24.99 1.21
CA LEU A 745 -5.52 -24.42 2.14
C LEU A 745 -5.15 -22.98 2.49
N SER A 746 -6.14 -22.15 2.66
CA SER A 746 -5.99 -20.79 3.18
C SER A 746 -7.06 -20.50 4.23
N TYR A 747 -6.66 -19.76 5.23
CA TYR A 747 -7.53 -19.20 6.26
C TYR A 747 -7.12 -17.76 6.53
N GLU A 748 -8.11 -16.87 6.60
CA GLU A 748 -7.95 -15.51 7.09
C GLU A 748 -9.09 -15.21 8.06
N GLY A 749 -8.75 -14.78 9.29
CA GLY A 749 -9.71 -14.43 10.33
C GLY A 749 -9.46 -13.02 10.84
N MET A 750 -10.53 -12.29 11.14
CA MET A 750 -10.49 -10.97 11.76
C MET A 750 -11.60 -10.83 12.79
N LEU A 751 -11.22 -10.39 14.00
CA LEU A 751 -12.15 -9.99 15.08
C LEU A 751 -12.00 -8.48 15.29
N SER A 752 -13.12 -7.76 15.30
CA SER A 752 -13.17 -6.33 15.62
C SER A 752 -14.09 -6.11 16.81
N ILE A 753 -13.61 -5.39 17.81
CA ILE A 753 -14.38 -5.01 19.00
C ILE A 753 -14.40 -3.49 19.05
N SER A 754 -15.59 -2.88 18.93
CA SER A 754 -15.78 -1.43 18.95
C SER A 754 -16.60 -1.03 20.18
N LYS A 755 -16.11 -0.01 20.89
CA LYS A 755 -16.74 0.52 22.11
C LYS A 755 -16.93 2.02 21.94
N LEU A 756 -18.09 2.53 22.35
CA LEU A 756 -18.39 3.95 22.42
C LEU A 756 -18.75 4.28 23.88
N GLY A 757 -18.11 5.32 24.44
CA GLY A 757 -18.47 5.94 25.70
C GLY A 757 -18.78 7.41 25.49
N MET A 758 -19.84 7.91 26.08
CA MET A 758 -20.25 9.30 26.04
C MET A 758 -20.38 9.79 27.46
N ASN A 759 -19.61 10.83 27.81
CA ASN A 759 -19.47 11.29 29.18
C ASN A 759 -19.12 10.11 30.12
N ASN A 760 -20.04 9.70 31.01
CA ASN A 760 -19.87 8.57 31.93
C ASN A 760 -20.70 7.34 31.54
N VAL A 761 -21.40 7.38 30.37
CA VAL A 761 -22.23 6.29 29.90
C VAL A 761 -21.46 5.51 28.82
N SER A 762 -21.34 4.21 29.01
CA SER A 762 -20.74 3.32 28.02
C SER A 762 -21.83 2.58 27.24
N GLN A 763 -21.74 2.65 25.92
CA GLN A 763 -22.60 1.86 25.04
C GLN A 763 -22.11 0.41 25.00
N ARG A 764 -22.99 -0.51 24.55
CA ARG A 764 -22.65 -1.91 24.40
C ARG A 764 -21.47 -2.08 23.45
N ALA A 765 -20.51 -2.94 23.81
CA ALA A 765 -19.41 -3.28 22.91
C ALA A 765 -19.95 -4.09 21.70
N LEU A 766 -19.58 -3.68 20.48
CA LEU A 766 -19.93 -4.41 19.25
C LEU A 766 -18.80 -5.37 18.89
N HIS A 767 -19.12 -6.65 18.80
CA HIS A 767 -18.19 -7.70 18.41
C HIS A 767 -18.54 -8.17 16.98
N ASN A 768 -17.62 -7.94 16.04
CA ASN A 768 -17.78 -8.36 14.65
C ASN A 768 -16.62 -9.27 14.27
N ALA A 769 -16.89 -10.41 13.68
CA ALA A 769 -15.88 -11.34 13.23
C ALA A 769 -16.10 -11.74 11.76
N LEU A 770 -15.00 -11.94 11.06
CA LEU A 770 -14.93 -12.46 9.70
C LEU A 770 -14.00 -13.66 9.70
N HIS A 771 -14.43 -14.76 9.12
CA HIS A 771 -13.60 -15.93 8.86
C HIS A 771 -13.73 -16.30 7.38
N GLN A 772 -12.62 -16.37 6.69
CA GLN A 772 -12.53 -16.73 5.28
C GLN A 772 -11.70 -18.01 5.15
N PHE A 773 -12.28 -19.01 4.56
CA PHE A 773 -11.63 -20.29 4.28
C PHE A 773 -11.55 -20.47 2.76
N GLY A 774 -10.40 -20.87 2.29
CA GLY A 774 -10.18 -21.23 0.90
C GLY A 774 -9.53 -22.60 0.79
N MET A 775 -10.00 -23.39 -0.16
CA MET A 775 -9.44 -24.70 -0.48
C MET A 775 -9.25 -24.80 -1.99
N ILE A 776 -8.12 -25.32 -2.42
CA ILE A 776 -7.83 -25.58 -3.81
C ILE A 776 -7.33 -27.02 -3.93
N VAL A 777 -8.01 -27.79 -4.77
CA VAL A 777 -7.68 -29.18 -5.05
C VAL A 777 -7.28 -29.30 -6.52
N THR A 778 -6.09 -29.82 -6.79
CA THR A 778 -5.58 -30.08 -8.16
C THR A 778 -5.34 -31.56 -8.35
N PRO A 779 -6.40 -32.37 -8.59
CA PRO A 779 -6.27 -33.83 -8.64
C PRO A 779 -5.41 -34.27 -9.83
N ILE A 780 -5.45 -33.54 -10.92
CA ILE A 780 -4.60 -33.73 -12.11
C ILE A 780 -4.06 -32.39 -12.61
N SER A 781 -3.02 -32.41 -13.44
CA SER A 781 -2.36 -31.20 -13.92
C SER A 781 -3.26 -30.26 -14.73
N LYS A 782 -4.35 -30.75 -15.32
CA LYS A 782 -5.28 -29.99 -16.15
C LYS A 782 -6.49 -29.44 -15.37
N LEU A 783 -6.74 -29.91 -14.14
CA LEU A 783 -7.95 -29.60 -13.38
C LEU A 783 -7.59 -28.92 -12.05
N SER A 784 -8.28 -27.81 -11.75
CA SER A 784 -8.29 -27.16 -10.45
C SER A 784 -9.74 -27.00 -9.99
N ILE A 785 -10.01 -27.34 -8.74
CA ILE A 785 -11.29 -27.16 -8.06
C ILE A 785 -11.03 -26.25 -6.87
N GLU A 786 -11.73 -25.13 -6.81
CA GLU A 786 -11.62 -24.16 -5.71
C GLU A 786 -12.94 -24.11 -4.95
N GLY A 787 -12.86 -24.11 -3.62
CA GLY A 787 -13.95 -23.84 -2.70
C GLY A 787 -13.61 -22.65 -1.82
N GLY A 788 -14.56 -21.74 -1.62
CA GLY A 788 -14.43 -20.60 -0.72
C GLY A 788 -15.62 -20.51 0.23
N MET A 789 -15.35 -20.20 1.50
CA MET A 789 -16.37 -19.94 2.51
C MET A 789 -16.03 -18.66 3.26
N ASP A 790 -16.95 -17.69 3.26
CA ASP A 790 -16.89 -16.51 4.12
C ASP A 790 -17.97 -16.62 5.20
N TYR A 791 -17.56 -16.57 6.46
CA TYR A 791 -18.46 -16.55 7.62
C TYR A 791 -18.31 -15.23 8.36
N TYR A 792 -19.43 -14.51 8.51
CA TYR A 792 -19.52 -13.24 9.23
C TYR A 792 -20.36 -13.42 10.49
N HIS A 793 -19.86 -12.85 11.57
CA HIS A 793 -20.59 -12.71 12.83
C HIS A 793 -20.65 -11.22 13.18
N ASN A 794 -21.87 -10.65 13.22
CA ASN A 794 -22.10 -9.26 13.54
C ASN A 794 -23.02 -9.15 14.76
N GLN A 795 -22.69 -8.23 15.66
CA GLN A 795 -23.52 -7.96 16.83
C GLN A 795 -24.30 -6.66 16.62
N GLU A 796 -25.59 -6.71 16.98
CA GLU A 796 -26.49 -5.56 16.99
C GLU A 796 -26.48 -4.84 18.34
N LEU A 797 -26.99 -3.61 18.38
CA LEU A 797 -27.17 -2.84 19.62
C LEU A 797 -28.08 -3.55 20.63
N SER A 798 -29.12 -4.23 20.17
CA SER A 798 -30.00 -5.06 20.98
C SER A 798 -29.26 -6.19 21.71
N GLY A 799 -28.06 -6.57 21.20
CA GLY A 799 -27.28 -7.72 21.64
C GLY A 799 -27.54 -8.97 20.82
N ASN A 800 -28.48 -8.93 19.89
CA ASN A 800 -28.69 -10.00 18.94
C ASN A 800 -27.45 -10.23 18.07
N LYS A 801 -27.26 -11.47 17.66
CA LYS A 801 -26.15 -11.89 16.82
C LYS A 801 -26.66 -12.26 15.43
N GLN A 802 -26.11 -11.64 14.42
CA GLN A 802 -26.38 -11.94 13.03
C GLN A 802 -25.24 -12.75 12.42
N ASN A 803 -25.54 -13.89 11.87
CA ASN A 803 -24.55 -14.79 11.27
C ASN A 803 -24.85 -14.96 9.78
N PHE A 804 -23.83 -14.75 8.96
CA PHE A 804 -23.94 -14.90 7.50
C PHE A 804 -22.85 -15.84 7.01
N CYS A 805 -23.24 -16.83 6.22
CA CYS A 805 -22.33 -17.74 5.56
C CYS A 805 -22.54 -17.65 4.04
N PHE A 806 -21.42 -17.52 3.33
CA PHE A 806 -21.38 -17.50 1.87
C PHE A 806 -20.46 -18.62 1.39
N LEU A 807 -20.90 -19.36 0.39
CA LEU A 807 -20.12 -20.40 -0.24
C LEU A 807 -19.94 -20.09 -1.72
N ASP A 808 -18.72 -20.24 -2.20
CA ASP A 808 -18.35 -20.09 -3.60
C ASP A 808 -17.63 -21.35 -4.08
N ALA A 809 -17.79 -21.70 -5.34
CA ALA A 809 -17.08 -22.79 -5.97
C ALA A 809 -16.61 -22.39 -7.37
N LYS A 810 -15.43 -22.89 -7.76
CA LYS A 810 -14.90 -22.74 -9.09
C LYS A 810 -14.28 -24.05 -9.59
N PHE A 811 -14.42 -24.28 -10.85
CA PHE A 811 -13.85 -25.42 -11.56
C PHE A 811 -13.11 -24.88 -12.78
N THR A 812 -11.79 -25.05 -12.83
CA THR A 812 -10.96 -24.58 -13.93
C THR A 812 -10.35 -25.76 -14.65
N TRP A 813 -10.54 -25.83 -15.97
CA TRP A 813 -9.98 -26.84 -16.86
C TRP A 813 -8.98 -26.19 -17.82
N ALA A 814 -7.72 -26.65 -17.79
CA ALA A 814 -6.71 -26.25 -18.77
C ALA A 814 -6.99 -26.97 -20.11
N LEU A 815 -7.68 -26.26 -20.99
CA LEU A 815 -8.09 -26.78 -22.29
C LEU A 815 -6.87 -27.00 -23.19
N SER A 816 -5.95 -26.03 -23.17
CA SER A 816 -4.68 -26.08 -23.96
C SER A 816 -3.57 -25.30 -23.25
N LYS A 817 -2.40 -25.19 -23.89
CA LYS A 817 -1.33 -24.32 -23.37
C LYS A 817 -1.72 -22.84 -23.42
N VAL A 818 -2.65 -22.45 -24.30
CA VAL A 818 -3.06 -21.06 -24.57
C VAL A 818 -4.41 -20.70 -23.95
N ALA A 819 -5.22 -21.68 -23.49
CA ALA A 819 -6.57 -21.39 -22.99
C ALA A 819 -6.96 -22.26 -21.80
N ASP A 820 -7.64 -21.63 -20.83
CA ASP A 820 -8.37 -22.30 -19.74
C ASP A 820 -9.85 -21.94 -19.85
N ILE A 821 -10.71 -22.88 -19.44
CA ILE A 821 -12.13 -22.62 -19.21
C ILE A 821 -12.42 -22.74 -17.71
N GLU A 822 -13.15 -21.76 -17.17
CA GLU A 822 -13.54 -21.70 -15.76
C GLU A 822 -15.06 -21.65 -15.64
N PHE A 823 -15.60 -22.53 -14.83
CA PHE A 823 -16.98 -22.49 -14.36
C PHE A 823 -16.97 -21.99 -12.93
N SER A 824 -17.68 -20.93 -12.63
CA SER A 824 -17.78 -20.37 -11.29
C SER A 824 -19.23 -20.25 -10.83
N ALA A 825 -19.45 -20.55 -9.56
CA ALA A 825 -20.72 -20.33 -8.88
C ALA A 825 -20.46 -19.60 -7.57
N THR A 826 -21.08 -18.44 -7.39
CA THR A 826 -20.91 -17.61 -6.21
C THR A 826 -22.19 -17.48 -5.43
N ASN A 827 -22.08 -17.27 -4.12
CA ASN A 827 -23.20 -17.18 -3.20
C ASN A 827 -24.17 -18.39 -3.33
N LEU A 828 -23.62 -19.61 -3.31
CA LEU A 828 -24.38 -20.87 -3.47
C LEU A 828 -25.55 -20.99 -2.48
N LEU A 829 -25.43 -20.41 -1.29
CA LEU A 829 -26.47 -20.37 -0.26
C LEU A 829 -27.55 -19.30 -0.55
N ASN A 830 -27.41 -18.52 -1.61
CA ASN A 830 -28.33 -17.48 -2.05
C ASN A 830 -28.71 -16.48 -0.94
N LYS A 831 -27.75 -16.03 -0.17
CA LYS A 831 -27.96 -15.00 0.86
C LYS A 831 -28.20 -13.65 0.18
N LYS A 832 -29.38 -13.04 0.44
CA LYS A 832 -29.82 -11.82 -0.26
C LYS A 832 -29.64 -10.54 0.53
N THR A 833 -29.31 -10.64 1.81
CA THR A 833 -29.15 -9.51 2.73
C THR A 833 -27.98 -9.70 3.64
N TYR A 834 -27.43 -8.59 4.11
CA TYR A 834 -26.37 -8.52 5.11
C TYR A 834 -26.61 -7.33 6.01
N SER A 835 -26.63 -7.56 7.33
CA SER A 835 -26.87 -6.53 8.34
C SER A 835 -25.61 -6.33 9.20
N TYR A 836 -25.35 -5.09 9.55
CA TYR A 836 -24.23 -4.70 10.41
C TYR A 836 -24.56 -3.45 11.21
N THR A 837 -23.83 -3.26 12.32
CA THR A 837 -23.92 -2.08 13.17
C THR A 837 -22.54 -1.50 13.42
N THR A 838 -22.43 -0.16 13.39
CA THR A 838 -21.21 0.59 13.70
C THR A 838 -21.51 1.77 14.61
N TYR A 839 -20.48 2.29 15.30
CA TYR A 839 -20.54 3.52 16.05
C TYR A 839 -19.90 4.69 15.28
N GLY A 840 -20.59 5.83 15.26
CA GLY A 840 -20.03 7.16 15.01
C GLY A 840 -19.72 7.86 16.35
N ASP A 841 -19.49 9.18 16.33
CA ASP A 841 -19.11 9.93 17.53
C ASP A 841 -20.29 10.15 18.50
N LEU A 842 -21.45 10.53 17.99
CA LEU A 842 -22.69 10.77 18.77
C LEU A 842 -23.85 9.89 18.33
N ALA A 843 -23.58 8.86 17.55
CA ALA A 843 -24.63 8.02 16.97
C ALA A 843 -24.18 6.57 16.78
N SER A 844 -25.13 5.71 16.55
CA SER A 844 -24.94 4.37 16.02
C SER A 844 -25.70 4.19 14.71
N PHE A 845 -25.12 3.41 13.80
CA PHE A 845 -25.68 3.11 12.48
C PHE A 845 -25.90 1.62 12.36
N SER A 846 -27.16 1.21 12.26
CA SER A 846 -27.55 -0.16 11.93
C SER A 846 -28.07 -0.19 10.50
N SER A 847 -27.49 -0.96 9.62
CA SER A 847 -27.85 -1.02 8.21
C SER A 847 -27.95 -2.44 7.71
N THR A 848 -28.99 -2.69 6.91
CA THR A 848 -29.20 -3.91 6.15
C THR A 848 -29.07 -3.60 4.68
N ARG A 849 -28.20 -4.34 4.01
CA ARG A 849 -27.91 -4.18 2.57
C ARG A 849 -28.47 -5.36 1.80
N TYR A 850 -29.00 -5.05 0.61
CA TYR A 850 -29.36 -6.06 -0.35
C TYR A 850 -28.13 -6.46 -1.17
N LEU A 851 -27.94 -7.77 -1.31
CA LEU A 851 -26.76 -8.38 -1.93
C LEU A 851 -27.08 -8.95 -3.31
N ARG A 852 -26.03 -9.25 -4.03
CA ARG A 852 -26.09 -10.10 -5.23
C ARG A 852 -26.52 -11.51 -4.83
N GLY A 853 -27.49 -12.08 -5.56
CA GLY A 853 -27.96 -13.44 -5.32
C GLY A 853 -26.95 -14.51 -5.76
N ARG A 854 -27.44 -15.72 -6.03
CA ARG A 854 -26.62 -16.77 -6.62
C ARG A 854 -26.27 -16.41 -8.06
N GLU A 855 -25.00 -16.58 -8.40
CA GLU A 855 -24.48 -16.31 -9.72
C GLU A 855 -23.77 -17.54 -10.27
N VAL A 856 -23.96 -17.81 -11.55
CA VAL A 856 -23.18 -18.82 -12.30
C VAL A 856 -22.56 -18.17 -13.52
N MET A 857 -21.31 -18.56 -13.81
CA MET A 857 -20.57 -17.93 -14.89
C MET A 857 -19.60 -18.93 -15.55
N VAL A 858 -19.42 -18.79 -16.86
CA VAL A 858 -18.40 -19.47 -17.63
C VAL A 858 -17.42 -18.44 -18.17
N THR A 859 -16.14 -18.63 -17.94
CA THR A 859 -15.09 -17.71 -18.39
C THR A 859 -13.99 -18.45 -19.15
N VAL A 860 -13.64 -17.96 -20.32
CA VAL A 860 -12.50 -18.43 -21.10
C VAL A 860 -11.33 -17.48 -20.88
N TYR A 861 -10.22 -17.99 -20.39
CA TYR A 861 -8.97 -17.25 -20.21
C TYR A 861 -8.00 -17.57 -21.33
N LEU A 862 -7.43 -16.54 -21.93
CA LEU A 862 -6.37 -16.63 -22.92
C LEU A 862 -5.01 -16.34 -22.25
N LYS A 863 -4.01 -17.16 -22.54
CA LYS A 863 -2.66 -17.06 -21.98
C LYS A 863 -1.66 -16.72 -23.05
N HIS A 864 -0.66 -15.93 -22.70
CA HIS A 864 0.53 -15.76 -23.51
C HIS A 864 1.33 -17.08 -23.56
N THR A 865 1.83 -17.48 -24.74
CA THR A 865 2.63 -18.69 -24.98
C THR A 865 4.13 -18.41 -24.99
#